data_a1498467a8f9968a372d8050cbcd2ed9
#
_entry.id   a1498467a8f9968a372d8050cbcd2ed9
#
_cell.length_a   1.000
_cell.length_b   1.000
_cell.length_c   1.000
_cell.angle_alpha   90.00
_cell.angle_beta   90.00
_cell.angle_gamma   90.00
#
_symmetry.space_group_name_H-M   'P 1'
#
loop_
_entity.id
_entity.type
_entity.pdbx_description
1 polymer ?
#
loop_
_entity_poly.entity_id
_entity_poly.type
_entity_poly.pdbx_seq_one_letter_code
_entity_poly.pdbx_strand_id
1 'polypeptide(L)'
;MGIRIALAGNPNCGKTTMFNDLTGANQYVGNWPGVTVEKKEGKYTKDKDVTVTDLPGIYSLSPYSPEEIVARDYLLDGDPDVVINLIDATNLERNLYLTTQILELGLPVVIALNMMDLVEKNGDKIDVDKLSRELGCPIVPTSALKGRGMDELVKTAIGLGKKGVPAAPQIRFSGEIETALAKIIDVLGSRISPATARWFAIKVLEGEERTISQLKLTDSDKKTVDAIRDALETELDDDAESIVTSARYDEIAGVVDDTVKKSTKGMSTTQKIDRVVTNRFLGLPIFIVIMFFVYWLAVSVGGGVVTDWANDGISGDGWLYTGGEAFDEATAEYEDAQAQITAYVENILGEDEVSGLPSDDAQEVLDALALAEPEAPEDATDVDAMAEYEDAVAEYDDAQATIAAFDEEAQAKHAVATMEVEGDDGEVEEQAITFADYQAALEVEEPDPSDGSWGLWIPGLGAIIGNALEAADVAPWLQSLVMDGIVAGVGAVIGFIPQMVILFLLLGFLELCGYMSRVAFIMDRIFRKFGLSGKSFIPMLIASGCGVPAVMATKTIENEKDRRMTIMTTTMIPCGAKMPIIALVFGAIASGNSDATWYVAPMFYFMGVIAIIISGIMLKKTKLFAGETTPFIMELPQYHMPGVKNILLSMWERVKGYIIKAGTIIFLSTIVIWFLMNFGDAGEGFGLLDSEAPDYMEYSLMAGLGNLLAWIFAPLGFANWQATATAVTGLVAKENVVATVGIITQLGDFGEADPQLWYGFAQMLGGSTAAIVAFCAFNLLCAPCFAAMGTIRQQQRSAKWFWITIGYMCGFAWCVGCMLYQFVGLALGEVSFGIWTVVAIIIAALMLFQLFRPMPNYDKKDEKVARKLETENEAA
;
A
#
# COMPACT_ATOMS: atom_id res chain seq x y z
N MET A 1 44.70 -29.93 4.16
CA MET A 1 43.36 -29.37 4.46
C MET A 1 43.10 -28.27 3.44
N GLY A 2 41.92 -28.27 2.81
CA GLY A 2 41.54 -27.21 1.90
C GLY A 2 41.34 -25.89 2.66
N ILE A 3 41.60 -24.76 2.03
CA ILE A 3 41.42 -23.43 2.63
C ILE A 3 39.99 -22.97 2.45
N ARG A 4 39.38 -22.50 3.54
CA ARG A 4 38.04 -21.92 3.55
C ARG A 4 38.12 -20.41 3.61
N ILE A 5 37.64 -19.74 2.54
CA ILE A 5 37.59 -18.30 2.41
C ILE A 5 36.15 -17.83 2.64
N ALA A 6 35.91 -16.92 3.57
CA ALA A 6 34.66 -16.23 3.73
C ALA A 6 34.69 -14.90 2.97
N LEU A 7 33.69 -14.63 2.11
CA LEU A 7 33.48 -13.31 1.51
C LEU A 7 32.50 -12.52 2.37
N ALA A 8 32.96 -11.46 3.01
CA ALA A 8 32.18 -10.52 3.79
C ALA A 8 32.17 -9.14 3.13
N GLY A 9 31.20 -8.32 3.43
CA GLY A 9 31.14 -6.93 2.96
C GLY A 9 29.73 -6.38 2.93
N ASN A 10 29.64 -5.08 2.74
CA ASN A 10 28.38 -4.37 2.71
C ASN A 10 27.54 -4.79 1.49
N PRO A 11 26.21 -4.61 1.53
CA PRO A 11 25.38 -4.69 0.33
C PRO A 11 25.93 -3.76 -0.76
N ASN A 12 25.83 -4.19 -2.01
CA ASN A 12 26.25 -3.44 -3.22
C ASN A 12 27.77 -3.15 -3.38
N CYS A 13 28.64 -3.65 -2.52
CA CYS A 13 30.09 -3.52 -2.70
C CYS A 13 30.69 -4.37 -3.83
N GLY A 14 29.85 -5.17 -4.54
CA GLY A 14 30.26 -6.03 -5.65
C GLY A 14 30.58 -7.47 -5.25
N LYS A 15 30.12 -7.93 -4.09
CA LYS A 15 30.40 -9.26 -3.52
C LYS A 15 29.96 -10.40 -4.43
N THR A 16 28.71 -10.41 -4.90
CA THR A 16 28.18 -11.43 -5.81
C THR A 16 28.93 -11.46 -7.15
N THR A 17 29.34 -10.31 -7.67
CA THR A 17 30.16 -10.22 -8.89
C THR A 17 31.52 -10.90 -8.66
N MET A 18 32.18 -10.60 -7.54
CA MET A 18 33.45 -11.20 -7.17
C MET A 18 33.32 -12.71 -6.93
N PHE A 19 32.29 -13.15 -6.22
CA PHE A 19 32.03 -14.56 -5.98
C PHE A 19 31.85 -15.35 -7.29
N ASN A 20 31.08 -14.80 -8.22
CA ASN A 20 30.86 -15.42 -9.53
C ASN A 20 32.13 -15.50 -10.38
N ASP A 21 32.98 -14.45 -10.31
CA ASP A 21 34.28 -14.46 -11.01
C ASP A 21 35.23 -15.52 -10.45
N LEU A 22 35.26 -15.67 -9.12
CA LEU A 22 36.13 -16.62 -8.43
C LEU A 22 35.68 -18.09 -8.61
N THR A 23 34.36 -18.36 -8.57
CA THR A 23 33.83 -19.74 -8.53
C THR A 23 33.28 -20.23 -9.86
N GLY A 24 32.96 -19.34 -10.80
CA GLY A 24 32.38 -19.69 -12.11
C GLY A 24 31.01 -20.39 -11.96
N ALA A 25 30.80 -21.43 -12.79
CA ALA A 25 29.52 -22.20 -12.80
C ALA A 25 29.45 -23.28 -11.69
N ASN A 26 30.50 -23.52 -10.92
CA ASN A 26 30.57 -24.56 -9.89
C ASN A 26 30.15 -24.01 -8.52
N GLN A 27 28.87 -23.70 -8.38
CA GLN A 27 28.31 -23.12 -7.14
C GLN A 27 27.26 -24.07 -6.56
N TYR A 28 27.23 -24.18 -5.23
CA TYR A 28 26.14 -24.74 -4.46
C TYR A 28 25.29 -23.62 -3.90
N VAL A 29 24.00 -23.64 -4.18
CA VAL A 29 23.02 -22.69 -3.68
C VAL A 29 22.03 -23.43 -2.80
N GLY A 30 21.86 -22.99 -1.59
CA GLY A 30 20.93 -23.52 -0.61
C GLY A 30 20.55 -22.48 0.40
N ASN A 31 19.92 -22.86 1.50
CA ASN A 31 19.64 -21.94 2.60
C ASN A 31 20.55 -22.24 3.80
N TRP A 32 20.84 -21.21 4.58
CA TRP A 32 21.51 -21.41 5.86
C TRP A 32 20.61 -22.21 6.81
N PRO A 33 21.17 -23.10 7.65
CA PRO A 33 20.37 -23.92 8.55
C PRO A 33 19.48 -23.08 9.46
N GLY A 34 18.17 -23.40 9.48
CA GLY A 34 17.20 -22.78 10.39
C GLY A 34 16.68 -21.39 9.97
N VAL A 35 17.14 -20.86 8.85
CA VAL A 35 16.73 -19.52 8.35
C VAL A 35 16.45 -19.55 6.84
N THR A 36 15.73 -18.54 6.36
CA THR A 36 15.41 -18.39 4.91
C THR A 36 16.47 -17.62 4.12
N VAL A 37 17.66 -17.44 4.69
CA VAL A 37 18.76 -16.71 4.08
C VAL A 37 19.52 -17.65 3.12
N GLU A 38 19.78 -17.18 1.90
CA GLU A 38 20.47 -17.95 0.87
C GLU A 38 21.96 -18.15 1.22
N LYS A 39 22.44 -19.40 1.12
CA LYS A 39 23.85 -19.77 1.24
C LYS A 39 24.42 -20.08 -0.13
N LYS A 40 25.50 -19.41 -0.49
CA LYS A 40 26.30 -19.70 -1.70
C LYS A 40 27.68 -20.15 -1.34
N GLU A 41 28.08 -21.30 -1.85
CA GLU A 41 29.40 -21.91 -1.64
C GLU A 41 29.92 -22.44 -2.97
N GLY A 42 31.18 -22.20 -3.26
CA GLY A 42 31.79 -22.64 -4.51
C GLY A 42 33.28 -22.92 -4.36
N LYS A 43 33.82 -23.73 -5.26
CA LYS A 43 35.26 -23.98 -5.33
C LYS A 43 35.91 -22.94 -6.24
N TYR A 44 37.09 -22.45 -5.83
CA TYR A 44 37.87 -21.54 -6.65
C TYR A 44 38.25 -22.21 -7.99
N THR A 45 38.04 -21.48 -9.08
CA THR A 45 38.23 -22.01 -10.45
C THR A 45 39.64 -22.48 -10.72
N LYS A 46 40.69 -21.84 -10.15
CA LYS A 46 42.08 -22.13 -10.37
C LYS A 46 42.71 -23.07 -9.34
N ASP A 47 42.04 -23.30 -8.19
CA ASP A 47 42.49 -24.25 -7.15
C ASP A 47 41.27 -24.84 -6.43
N LYS A 48 41.01 -26.11 -6.70
CA LYS A 48 39.85 -26.86 -6.18
C LYS A 48 39.93 -27.19 -4.67
N ASP A 49 41.10 -27.00 -4.07
CA ASP A 49 41.27 -27.16 -2.62
C ASP A 49 40.84 -25.93 -1.84
N VAL A 50 40.55 -24.83 -2.53
CA VAL A 50 40.06 -23.59 -1.95
C VAL A 50 38.53 -23.52 -2.11
N THR A 51 37.83 -23.43 -0.99
CA THR A 51 36.38 -23.22 -0.94
C THR A 51 36.07 -21.77 -0.58
N VAL A 52 35.16 -21.15 -1.33
CA VAL A 52 34.71 -19.76 -1.11
C VAL A 52 33.27 -19.79 -0.68
N THR A 53 32.96 -19.19 0.46
CA THR A 53 31.59 -19.04 0.96
C THR A 53 31.19 -17.57 0.87
N ASP A 54 30.09 -17.27 0.16
CA ASP A 54 29.51 -15.91 0.09
C ASP A 54 28.59 -15.69 1.29
N LEU A 55 28.96 -14.76 2.17
CA LEU A 55 28.12 -14.36 3.29
C LEU A 55 27.08 -13.34 2.84
N PRO A 56 25.94 -13.25 3.50
CA PRO A 56 24.97 -12.19 3.24
C PRO A 56 25.62 -10.80 3.31
N GLY A 57 25.10 -9.85 2.53
CA GLY A 57 25.53 -8.45 2.61
C GLY A 57 25.01 -7.83 3.90
N ILE A 58 25.90 -7.33 4.75
CA ILE A 58 25.58 -6.79 6.06
C ILE A 58 26.25 -5.45 6.28
N TYR A 59 25.68 -4.64 7.19
CA TYR A 59 26.26 -3.36 7.56
C TYR A 59 26.98 -3.40 8.92
N SER A 60 26.58 -4.37 9.75
CA SER A 60 27.10 -4.56 11.10
C SER A 60 27.08 -6.03 11.47
N LEU A 61 27.84 -6.42 12.48
CA LEU A 61 27.77 -7.75 13.12
C LEU A 61 26.81 -7.76 14.32
N SER A 62 25.94 -6.75 14.44
CA SER A 62 24.90 -6.71 15.46
C SER A 62 23.69 -7.57 15.03
N PRO A 63 23.00 -8.29 15.94
CA PRO A 63 22.00 -9.30 15.59
C PRO A 63 20.61 -8.73 15.29
N TYR A 64 20.53 -7.67 14.48
CA TYR A 64 19.28 -7.02 14.16
C TYR A 64 18.51 -7.68 13.01
N SER A 65 19.21 -8.31 12.06
CA SER A 65 18.60 -9.00 10.92
C SER A 65 19.02 -10.47 10.87
N PRO A 66 18.22 -11.36 10.22
CA PRO A 66 18.63 -12.75 10.01
C PRO A 66 19.93 -12.89 9.24
N GLU A 67 20.20 -11.99 8.30
CA GLU A 67 21.40 -11.92 7.49
C GLU A 67 22.63 -11.60 8.36
N GLU A 68 22.52 -10.62 9.27
CA GLU A 68 23.58 -10.25 10.20
C GLU A 68 23.86 -11.36 11.21
N ILE A 69 22.83 -12.02 11.72
CA ILE A 69 22.96 -13.18 12.61
C ILE A 69 23.72 -14.30 11.91
N VAL A 70 23.35 -14.64 10.68
CA VAL A 70 24.00 -15.71 9.90
C VAL A 70 25.46 -15.38 9.63
N ALA A 71 25.77 -14.19 9.17
CA ALA A 71 27.13 -13.76 8.86
C ALA A 71 28.00 -13.76 10.12
N ARG A 72 27.50 -13.24 11.23
CA ARG A 72 28.15 -13.24 12.52
C ARG A 72 28.44 -14.65 13.05
N ASP A 73 27.39 -15.50 13.09
CA ASP A 73 27.52 -16.86 13.62
C ASP A 73 28.52 -17.65 12.76
N TYR A 74 28.54 -17.46 11.43
CA TYR A 74 29.53 -18.09 10.58
C TYR A 74 30.97 -17.58 10.81
N LEU A 75 31.16 -16.29 11.06
CA LEU A 75 32.47 -15.73 11.36
C LEU A 75 32.98 -16.13 12.74
N LEU A 76 32.11 -16.34 13.73
CA LEU A 76 32.48 -16.77 15.07
C LEU A 76 32.67 -18.29 15.20
N ASP A 77 31.73 -19.08 14.65
CA ASP A 77 31.62 -20.51 14.92
C ASP A 77 31.94 -21.35 13.67
N GLY A 78 31.87 -20.77 12.46
CA GLY A 78 32.11 -21.45 11.18
C GLY A 78 33.58 -21.67 10.87
N ASP A 79 34.47 -21.05 11.62
CA ASP A 79 35.93 -21.21 11.58
C ASP A 79 36.53 -21.09 10.15
N PRO A 80 36.33 -19.94 9.46
CA PRO A 80 36.97 -19.69 8.18
C PRO A 80 38.48 -19.48 8.38
N ASP A 81 39.30 -20.00 7.47
CA ASP A 81 40.78 -19.85 7.54
C ASP A 81 41.20 -18.41 7.23
N VAL A 82 40.40 -17.68 6.42
CA VAL A 82 40.63 -16.27 6.08
C VAL A 82 39.33 -15.60 5.63
N VAL A 83 39.18 -14.33 5.95
CA VAL A 83 38.09 -13.47 5.51
C VAL A 83 38.60 -12.51 4.44
N ILE A 84 37.94 -12.49 3.28
CA ILE A 84 38.05 -11.43 2.30
C ILE A 84 36.90 -10.44 2.56
N ASN A 85 37.25 -9.28 3.07
CA ASN A 85 36.30 -8.19 3.31
C ASN A 85 36.27 -7.25 2.11
N LEU A 86 35.13 -7.19 1.40
CA LEU A 86 34.95 -6.30 0.26
C LEU A 86 34.50 -4.92 0.70
N ILE A 87 35.22 -3.92 0.25
CA ILE A 87 34.96 -2.52 0.52
C ILE A 87 34.75 -1.77 -0.80
N ASP A 88 33.70 -0.96 -0.86
CA ASP A 88 33.52 0.01 -1.92
C ASP A 88 34.47 1.20 -1.71
N ALA A 89 35.46 1.33 -2.57
CA ALA A 89 36.44 2.40 -2.51
C ALA A 89 35.86 3.80 -2.71
N THR A 90 34.68 3.92 -3.30
CA THR A 90 33.98 5.20 -3.49
C THR A 90 33.28 5.69 -2.22
N ASN A 91 33.04 4.78 -1.25
CA ASN A 91 32.34 5.02 0.00
C ASN A 91 33.07 4.40 1.21
N LEU A 92 34.33 4.72 1.35
CA LEU A 92 35.24 4.12 2.34
C LEU A 92 34.73 4.25 3.77
N GLU A 93 34.40 5.45 4.19
CA GLU A 93 34.03 5.77 5.58
C GLU A 93 32.95 4.81 6.12
N ARG A 94 31.97 4.55 5.30
CA ARG A 94 30.86 3.69 5.69
C ARG A 94 31.21 2.19 5.68
N ASN A 95 31.96 1.76 4.67
CA ASN A 95 32.34 0.35 4.57
C ASN A 95 33.33 -0.04 5.66
N LEU A 96 34.10 0.91 6.17
CA LEU A 96 35.03 0.71 7.26
C LEU A 96 34.32 0.39 8.58
N TYR A 97 33.06 0.78 8.76
CA TYR A 97 32.29 0.44 9.97
C TYR A 97 32.17 -1.08 10.20
N LEU A 98 31.77 -1.83 9.19
CA LEU A 98 31.76 -3.29 9.23
C LEU A 98 33.19 -3.85 9.31
N THR A 99 34.11 -3.25 8.56
CA THR A 99 35.51 -3.67 8.52
C THR A 99 36.15 -3.66 9.91
N THR A 100 35.95 -2.61 10.69
CA THR A 100 36.48 -2.51 12.06
C THR A 100 35.94 -3.62 12.95
N GLN A 101 34.64 -3.98 12.82
CA GLN A 101 34.04 -5.07 13.58
C GLN A 101 34.60 -6.44 13.18
N ILE A 102 34.87 -6.67 11.88
CA ILE A 102 35.46 -7.92 11.39
C ILE A 102 36.89 -8.05 11.89
N LEU A 103 37.66 -6.96 11.89
CA LEU A 103 39.04 -6.95 12.41
C LEU A 103 39.09 -7.26 13.90
N GLU A 104 38.07 -6.84 14.68
CA GLU A 104 37.99 -7.10 16.13
C GLU A 104 37.74 -8.59 16.47
N LEU A 105 37.23 -9.40 15.50
CA LEU A 105 37.03 -10.85 15.68
C LEU A 105 38.33 -11.64 15.79
N GLY A 106 39.48 -11.04 15.43
CA GLY A 106 40.77 -11.70 15.49
C GLY A 106 40.96 -12.80 14.44
N LEU A 107 40.28 -12.73 13.35
CA LEU A 107 40.42 -13.62 12.18
C LEU A 107 41.53 -13.06 11.23
N PRO A 108 42.16 -13.93 10.41
CA PRO A 108 42.96 -13.45 9.29
C PRO A 108 42.10 -12.73 8.27
N VAL A 109 42.33 -11.44 7.99
CA VAL A 109 41.53 -10.61 7.10
C VAL A 109 42.40 -10.02 6.00
N VAL A 110 41.91 -10.06 4.78
CA VAL A 110 42.41 -9.26 3.65
C VAL A 110 41.29 -8.39 3.11
N ILE A 111 41.57 -7.15 2.86
CA ILE A 111 40.59 -6.20 2.32
C ILE A 111 40.72 -6.18 0.80
N ALA A 112 39.58 -6.43 0.12
CA ALA A 112 39.43 -6.18 -1.30
C ALA A 112 38.87 -4.77 -1.49
N LEU A 113 39.72 -3.81 -1.85
CA LEU A 113 39.33 -2.43 -2.13
C LEU A 113 38.78 -2.37 -3.55
N ASN A 114 37.46 -2.56 -3.67
CA ASN A 114 36.77 -2.73 -4.95
C ASN A 114 36.32 -1.39 -5.56
N MET A 115 35.95 -1.40 -6.83
CA MET A 115 35.53 -0.22 -7.61
C MET A 115 36.65 0.82 -7.80
N MET A 116 37.90 0.41 -7.76
CA MET A 116 39.05 1.31 -7.96
C MET A 116 39.03 1.99 -9.34
N ASP A 117 38.42 1.38 -10.34
CA ASP A 117 38.21 2.00 -11.65
C ASP A 117 37.30 3.23 -11.60
N LEU A 118 36.36 3.30 -10.68
CA LEU A 118 35.53 4.47 -10.44
C LEU A 118 36.28 5.55 -9.69
N VAL A 119 37.11 5.19 -8.70
CA VAL A 119 38.00 6.12 -7.98
C VAL A 119 38.98 6.79 -8.96
N GLU A 120 39.62 5.98 -9.83
CA GLU A 120 40.50 6.48 -10.89
C GLU A 120 39.76 7.42 -11.86
N LYS A 121 38.56 7.07 -12.26
CA LYS A 121 37.69 7.88 -13.16
C LYS A 121 37.30 9.22 -12.52
N ASN A 122 37.06 9.24 -11.21
CA ASN A 122 36.72 10.46 -10.44
C ASN A 122 37.94 11.32 -10.17
N GLY A 123 39.15 10.81 -10.40
CA GLY A 123 40.44 11.50 -10.13
C GLY A 123 40.77 11.53 -8.64
N ASP A 124 40.09 10.77 -7.80
CA ASP A 124 40.40 10.61 -6.39
C ASP A 124 41.64 9.72 -6.20
N LYS A 125 42.36 9.92 -5.12
CA LYS A 125 43.56 9.12 -4.79
C LYS A 125 43.43 8.56 -3.39
N ILE A 126 43.58 7.25 -3.28
CA ILE A 126 43.64 6.52 -2.01
C ILE A 126 45.07 6.03 -1.81
N ASP A 127 45.68 6.36 -0.67
CA ASP A 127 46.96 5.84 -0.25
C ASP A 127 46.74 4.44 0.38
N VAL A 128 46.79 3.41 -0.47
CA VAL A 128 46.50 2.02 -0.08
C VAL A 128 47.52 1.51 0.96
N ASP A 129 48.77 1.89 0.84
CA ASP A 129 49.83 1.47 1.78
C ASP A 129 49.64 2.11 3.16
N LYS A 130 49.21 3.38 3.20
CA LYS A 130 48.89 4.06 4.46
C LYS A 130 47.63 3.45 5.08
N LEU A 131 46.58 3.27 4.30
CA LEU A 131 45.32 2.64 4.74
C LEU A 131 45.56 1.23 5.30
N SER A 132 46.46 0.44 4.66
CA SER A 132 46.82 -0.91 5.13
C SER A 132 47.53 -0.88 6.49
N ARG A 133 48.34 0.13 6.74
CA ARG A 133 49.03 0.33 8.04
C ARG A 133 48.04 0.76 9.13
N GLU A 134 47.17 1.70 8.84
CA GLU A 134 46.14 2.20 9.77
C GLU A 134 45.18 1.10 10.19
N LEU A 135 44.75 0.25 9.24
CA LEU A 135 43.82 -0.86 9.52
C LEU A 135 44.51 -2.13 10.05
N GLY A 136 45.83 -2.26 9.90
CA GLY A 136 46.60 -3.41 10.38
C GLY A 136 46.36 -4.70 9.59
N CYS A 137 45.89 -4.64 8.33
CA CYS A 137 45.68 -5.80 7.47
C CYS A 137 46.02 -5.50 6.00
N PRO A 138 46.40 -6.50 5.19
CA PRO A 138 46.66 -6.32 3.77
C PRO A 138 45.47 -5.83 2.99
N ILE A 139 45.69 -4.89 2.06
CA ILE A 139 44.66 -4.35 1.17
C ILE A 139 45.10 -4.56 -0.26
N VAL A 140 44.17 -5.11 -1.08
CA VAL A 140 44.40 -5.33 -2.50
C VAL A 140 43.40 -4.49 -3.31
N PRO A 141 43.87 -3.56 -4.17
CA PRO A 141 43.00 -2.82 -5.07
C PRO A 141 42.42 -3.74 -6.13
N THR A 142 41.06 -3.70 -6.25
CA THR A 142 40.32 -4.57 -7.17
C THR A 142 39.27 -3.80 -7.98
N SER A 143 38.91 -4.36 -9.12
CA SER A 143 37.70 -4.05 -9.86
C SER A 143 37.05 -5.36 -10.32
N ALA A 144 36.11 -5.84 -9.54
CA ALA A 144 35.43 -7.10 -9.81
C ALA A 144 34.76 -7.11 -11.20
N LEU A 145 34.18 -5.97 -11.62
CA LEU A 145 33.55 -5.83 -12.93
C LEU A 145 34.53 -5.98 -14.10
N LYS A 146 35.80 -5.61 -13.90
CA LYS A 146 36.86 -5.69 -14.92
C LYS A 146 37.83 -6.87 -14.71
N GLY A 147 37.60 -7.68 -13.69
CA GLY A 147 38.49 -8.81 -13.34
C GLY A 147 39.90 -8.39 -12.87
N ARG A 148 40.09 -7.10 -12.48
CA ARG A 148 41.41 -6.58 -12.11
C ARG A 148 41.70 -6.85 -10.63
N GLY A 149 42.91 -7.31 -10.31
CA GLY A 149 43.38 -7.53 -8.93
C GLY A 149 42.93 -8.84 -8.29
N MET A 150 42.11 -9.66 -8.98
CA MET A 150 41.49 -10.85 -8.41
C MET A 150 42.51 -11.94 -8.05
N ASP A 151 43.48 -12.19 -8.91
CA ASP A 151 44.51 -13.22 -8.67
C ASP A 151 45.43 -12.86 -7.49
N GLU A 152 45.78 -11.60 -7.37
CA GLU A 152 46.59 -11.09 -6.26
C GLU A 152 45.83 -11.19 -4.94
N LEU A 153 44.54 -10.84 -4.95
CA LEU A 153 43.66 -10.95 -3.78
C LEU A 153 43.61 -12.38 -3.24
N VAL A 154 43.28 -13.34 -4.11
CA VAL A 154 43.19 -14.75 -3.69
C VAL A 154 44.54 -15.31 -3.25
N LYS A 155 45.62 -14.97 -3.94
CA LYS A 155 46.97 -15.39 -3.53
C LYS A 155 47.34 -14.82 -2.15
N THR A 156 47.01 -13.58 -1.87
CA THR A 156 47.22 -12.93 -0.56
C THR A 156 46.35 -13.61 0.50
N ALA A 157 45.09 -13.88 0.22
CA ALA A 157 44.16 -14.56 1.12
C ALA A 157 44.64 -15.97 1.48
N ILE A 158 45.02 -16.78 0.47
CA ILE A 158 45.59 -18.12 0.67
C ILE A 158 46.89 -18.05 1.52
N GLY A 159 47.74 -17.07 1.25
CA GLY A 159 48.97 -16.85 2.00
C GLY A 159 48.73 -16.54 3.47
N LEU A 160 47.74 -15.74 3.78
CA LEU A 160 47.30 -15.41 5.14
C LEU A 160 46.63 -16.59 5.85
N GLY A 161 45.69 -17.28 5.19
CA GLY A 161 45.03 -18.44 5.77
C GLY A 161 46.04 -19.57 6.13
N LYS A 162 47.05 -19.81 5.31
CA LYS A 162 48.13 -20.77 5.64
C LYS A 162 48.97 -20.38 6.84
N LYS A 163 49.14 -19.07 7.09
CA LYS A 163 49.93 -18.58 8.23
C LYS A 163 49.12 -18.50 9.52
N GLY A 164 47.81 -18.40 9.42
CA GLY A 164 46.91 -18.25 10.56
C GLY A 164 47.18 -17.03 11.42
N VAL A 165 47.74 -15.94 10.83
CA VAL A 165 48.08 -14.73 11.57
C VAL A 165 46.83 -13.86 11.67
N PRO A 166 46.29 -13.63 12.89
CA PRO A 166 45.15 -12.76 13.09
C PRO A 166 45.43 -11.33 12.65
N ALA A 167 44.38 -10.61 12.21
CA ALA A 167 44.45 -9.18 12.02
C ALA A 167 44.73 -8.50 13.39
N ALA A 168 45.59 -7.49 13.39
CA ALA A 168 45.87 -6.71 14.59
C ALA A 168 45.20 -5.33 14.45
N PRO A 169 43.98 -5.14 14.97
CA PRO A 169 43.28 -3.89 14.84
C PRO A 169 44.08 -2.74 15.48
N GLN A 170 44.33 -1.71 14.70
CA GLN A 170 45.07 -0.53 15.16
C GLN A 170 44.10 0.56 15.68
N ILE A 171 42.83 0.46 15.33
CA ILE A 171 41.81 1.42 15.75
C ILE A 171 41.55 1.28 17.25
N ARG A 172 41.69 2.39 17.97
CA ARG A 172 41.45 2.48 19.42
C ARG A 172 40.53 3.65 19.71
N PHE A 173 39.65 3.45 20.68
CA PHE A 173 38.69 4.46 21.11
C PHE A 173 39.34 5.46 22.11
N SER A 174 38.55 6.42 22.61
CA SER A 174 39.00 7.34 23.67
C SER A 174 39.46 6.59 24.93
N GLY A 175 40.29 7.23 25.77
CA GLY A 175 40.88 6.62 26.95
C GLY A 175 39.85 6.09 27.95
N GLU A 176 38.72 6.74 28.06
CA GLU A 176 37.61 6.36 28.93
C GLU A 176 37.00 5.02 28.47
N ILE A 177 36.70 4.89 27.17
CA ILE A 177 36.14 3.67 26.58
C ILE A 177 37.13 2.52 26.68
N GLU A 178 38.42 2.74 26.34
CA GLU A 178 39.45 1.71 26.44
C GLU A 178 39.62 1.23 27.89
N THR A 179 39.51 2.14 28.87
CA THR A 179 39.55 1.80 30.29
C THR A 179 38.35 0.93 30.70
N ALA A 180 37.15 1.24 30.22
CA ALA A 180 35.97 0.43 30.45
C ALA A 180 36.07 -0.96 29.81
N LEU A 181 36.58 -1.05 28.56
CA LEU A 181 36.78 -2.31 27.85
C LEU A 181 37.81 -3.20 28.58
N ALA A 182 38.93 -2.63 29.07
CA ALA A 182 39.92 -3.38 29.83
C ALA A 182 39.32 -4.01 31.09
N LYS A 183 38.52 -3.25 31.86
CA LYS A 183 37.81 -3.78 33.05
C LYS A 183 36.82 -4.89 32.69
N ILE A 184 36.09 -4.77 31.57
CA ILE A 184 35.18 -5.81 31.12
C ILE A 184 35.92 -7.05 30.69
N ILE A 185 37.05 -6.93 29.98
CA ILE A 185 37.92 -8.07 29.61
C ILE A 185 38.39 -8.82 30.86
N ASP A 186 38.76 -8.11 31.92
CA ASP A 186 39.15 -8.73 33.19
C ASP A 186 37.97 -9.52 33.84
N VAL A 187 36.75 -8.98 33.77
CA VAL A 187 35.52 -9.67 34.26
C VAL A 187 35.21 -10.91 33.43
N LEU A 188 35.40 -10.86 32.12
CA LEU A 188 35.16 -11.98 31.21
C LEU A 188 36.19 -13.10 31.39
N GLY A 189 37.41 -12.76 31.71
CA GLY A 189 38.51 -13.68 32.08
C GLY A 189 38.67 -14.84 31.05
N SER A 190 38.75 -16.08 31.57
CA SER A 190 39.03 -17.27 30.76
C SER A 190 37.83 -17.78 29.94
N ARG A 191 36.68 -17.12 29.98
CA ARG A 191 35.50 -17.49 29.21
C ARG A 191 35.61 -17.16 27.73
N ILE A 192 36.55 -16.31 27.37
CA ILE A 192 36.79 -15.82 26.01
C ILE A 192 38.23 -16.06 25.57
N SER A 193 38.41 -16.25 24.26
CA SER A 193 39.76 -16.29 23.66
C SER A 193 40.38 -14.91 23.68
N PRO A 194 41.73 -14.80 23.93
CA PRO A 194 42.42 -13.52 23.82
C PRO A 194 42.25 -12.83 22.44
N ALA A 195 42.06 -13.61 21.37
CA ALA A 195 41.84 -13.09 20.03
C ALA A 195 40.49 -12.39 19.84
N THR A 196 39.46 -12.87 20.51
CA THR A 196 38.07 -12.33 20.42
C THR A 196 37.72 -11.44 21.60
N ALA A 197 38.62 -11.27 22.57
CA ALA A 197 38.34 -10.60 23.83
C ALA A 197 37.83 -9.17 23.67
N ARG A 198 38.43 -8.40 22.75
CA ARG A 198 38.01 -7.03 22.44
C ARG A 198 36.59 -6.98 21.90
N TRP A 199 36.26 -7.84 20.94
CA TRP A 199 34.95 -7.88 20.33
C TRP A 199 33.87 -8.20 21.37
N PHE A 200 34.07 -9.23 22.18
CA PHE A 200 33.12 -9.60 23.26
C PHE A 200 32.99 -8.49 24.30
N ALA A 201 34.05 -7.82 24.66
CA ALA A 201 34.02 -6.71 25.63
C ALA A 201 33.19 -5.53 25.08
N ILE A 202 33.36 -5.17 23.81
CA ILE A 202 32.57 -4.13 23.15
C ILE A 202 31.09 -4.51 23.16
N LYS A 203 30.74 -5.74 22.76
CA LYS A 203 29.34 -6.20 22.71
C LYS A 203 28.68 -6.28 24.08
N VAL A 204 29.43 -6.64 25.10
CA VAL A 204 28.99 -6.63 26.51
C VAL A 204 28.81 -5.20 27.01
N LEU A 205 29.70 -4.26 26.66
CA LEU A 205 29.58 -2.85 26.98
C LEU A 205 28.36 -2.23 26.31
N GLU A 206 28.10 -2.52 25.02
CA GLU A 206 26.90 -2.11 24.28
C GLU A 206 25.60 -2.70 24.86
N GLY A 207 25.68 -3.68 25.78
CA GLY A 207 24.51 -4.29 26.39
C GLY A 207 23.83 -5.36 25.54
N GLU A 208 24.50 -5.94 24.54
CA GLU A 208 23.93 -6.92 23.63
C GLU A 208 23.51 -8.20 24.38
N GLU A 209 22.20 -8.39 24.58
CA GLU A 209 21.64 -9.49 25.37
C GLU A 209 22.03 -10.88 24.86
N ARG A 210 22.10 -11.07 23.53
CA ARG A 210 22.48 -12.34 22.92
C ARG A 210 23.91 -12.74 23.31
N THR A 211 24.85 -11.81 23.26
CA THR A 211 26.25 -12.03 23.66
C THR A 211 26.35 -12.27 25.18
N ILE A 212 25.64 -11.50 25.99
CA ILE A 212 25.60 -11.66 27.45
C ILE A 212 25.06 -13.04 27.83
N SER A 213 24.00 -13.50 27.15
CA SER A 213 23.43 -14.83 27.36
C SER A 213 24.35 -15.96 26.93
N GLN A 214 25.05 -15.79 25.78
CA GLN A 214 26.01 -16.75 25.23
C GLN A 214 27.21 -16.95 26.19
N LEU A 215 27.65 -15.88 26.83
CA LEU A 215 28.79 -15.90 27.78
C LEU A 215 28.42 -16.47 29.16
N LYS A 216 27.15 -16.73 29.45
CA LYS A 216 26.63 -17.27 30.73
C LYS A 216 27.23 -16.55 31.95
N LEU A 217 27.18 -15.20 31.95
CA LEU A 217 27.72 -14.38 33.01
C LEU A 217 26.96 -14.63 34.32
N THR A 218 27.70 -14.70 35.45
CA THR A 218 27.08 -14.78 36.77
C THR A 218 26.38 -13.46 37.11
N ASP A 219 25.43 -13.50 38.08
CA ASP A 219 24.75 -12.27 38.52
C ASP A 219 25.72 -11.23 39.12
N SER A 220 26.87 -11.69 39.68
CA SER A 220 27.91 -10.81 40.17
C SER A 220 28.64 -10.11 39.02
N ASP A 221 28.95 -10.87 37.96
CA ASP A 221 29.63 -10.33 36.77
C ASP A 221 28.72 -9.34 36.06
N LYS A 222 27.44 -9.65 35.90
CA LYS A 222 26.45 -8.74 35.29
C LYS A 222 26.37 -7.42 36.05
N LYS A 223 26.26 -7.47 37.39
CA LYS A 223 26.25 -6.25 38.21
C LYS A 223 27.55 -5.43 38.05
N THR A 224 28.68 -6.09 37.92
CA THR A 224 29.95 -5.39 37.73
C THR A 224 30.02 -4.73 36.36
N VAL A 225 29.54 -5.43 35.30
CA VAL A 225 29.47 -4.89 33.94
C VAL A 225 28.48 -3.71 33.89
N ASP A 226 27.29 -3.86 34.49
CA ASP A 226 26.31 -2.78 34.54
C ASP A 226 26.86 -1.54 35.25
N ALA A 227 27.59 -1.71 36.37
CA ALA A 227 28.21 -0.60 37.06
C ALA A 227 29.30 0.10 36.21
N ILE A 228 30.05 -0.66 35.40
CA ILE A 228 31.04 -0.09 34.47
C ILE A 228 30.34 0.70 33.37
N ARG A 229 29.24 0.16 32.82
CA ARG A 229 28.42 0.81 31.81
C ARG A 229 27.80 2.10 32.33
N ASP A 230 27.10 2.04 33.47
CA ASP A 230 26.45 3.19 34.09
C ASP A 230 27.45 4.33 34.40
N ALA A 231 28.66 3.97 34.78
CA ALA A 231 29.73 4.95 35.02
C ALA A 231 30.16 5.64 33.73
N LEU A 232 30.31 4.90 32.62
CA LEU A 232 30.69 5.45 31.32
C LEU A 232 29.56 6.32 30.71
N GLU A 233 28.33 5.86 30.82
CA GLU A 233 27.11 6.58 30.36
C GLU A 233 26.94 7.90 31.15
N THR A 234 27.21 7.89 32.44
CA THR A 234 27.16 9.09 33.27
C THR A 234 28.31 10.06 32.93
N GLU A 235 29.51 9.57 32.60
CA GLU A 235 30.65 10.39 32.28
C GLU A 235 30.54 11.06 30.90
N LEU A 236 29.95 10.34 29.92
CA LEU A 236 29.83 10.83 28.51
C LEU A 236 28.45 11.31 28.14
N ASP A 237 27.45 11.29 29.06
CA ASP A 237 26.08 11.79 28.91
C ASP A 237 25.35 11.21 27.70
N ASP A 238 25.56 9.91 27.38
CA ASP A 238 24.90 9.19 26.31
C ASP A 238 24.84 7.69 26.64
N ASP A 239 24.03 6.91 25.90
CA ASP A 239 23.99 5.44 26.07
C ASP A 239 25.24 4.78 25.50
N ALA A 240 25.61 3.63 26.06
CA ALA A 240 26.86 2.94 25.74
C ALA A 240 26.96 2.51 24.26
N GLU A 241 25.85 2.15 23.60
CA GLU A 241 25.81 1.81 22.18
C GLU A 241 26.10 3.05 21.31
N SER A 242 25.48 4.18 21.63
CA SER A 242 25.73 5.47 20.95
C SER A 242 27.16 5.96 21.14
N ILE A 243 27.70 5.85 22.36
CA ILE A 243 29.08 6.21 22.68
C ILE A 243 30.09 5.43 21.82
N VAL A 244 29.97 4.09 21.78
CA VAL A 244 30.85 3.23 21.01
C VAL A 244 30.69 3.46 19.50
N THR A 245 29.47 3.67 19.05
CA THR A 245 29.18 3.92 17.63
C THR A 245 29.80 5.26 17.18
N SER A 246 29.60 6.32 17.94
CA SER A 246 30.17 7.64 17.65
C SER A 246 31.70 7.61 17.64
N ALA A 247 32.33 7.01 18.67
CA ALA A 247 33.76 6.87 18.74
C ALA A 247 34.35 6.08 17.56
N ARG A 248 33.65 5.04 17.08
CA ARG A 248 34.03 4.27 15.90
C ARG A 248 33.99 5.11 14.62
N TYR A 249 32.97 5.94 14.45
CA TYR A 249 32.87 6.84 13.30
C TYR A 249 33.93 7.95 13.32
N ASP A 250 34.24 8.50 14.49
CA ASP A 250 35.28 9.53 14.63
C ASP A 250 36.69 8.99 14.24
N GLU A 251 37.01 7.78 14.68
CA GLU A 251 38.25 7.11 14.29
C GLU A 251 38.29 6.79 12.78
N ILE A 252 37.22 6.27 12.22
CA ILE A 252 37.09 6.00 10.79
C ILE A 252 37.23 7.28 9.96
N ALA A 253 36.59 8.37 10.38
CA ALA A 253 36.75 9.67 9.72
C ALA A 253 38.22 10.13 9.71
N GLY A 254 38.92 9.98 10.83
CA GLY A 254 40.36 10.28 10.91
C GLY A 254 41.19 9.43 9.92
N VAL A 255 40.96 8.13 9.85
CA VAL A 255 41.62 7.22 8.89
C VAL A 255 41.33 7.62 7.44
N VAL A 256 40.10 7.98 7.12
CA VAL A 256 39.71 8.40 5.76
C VAL A 256 40.34 9.74 5.39
N ASP A 257 40.29 10.73 6.27
CA ASP A 257 40.88 12.05 6.01
C ASP A 257 42.43 11.95 5.79
N ASP A 258 43.07 11.03 6.48
CA ASP A 258 44.50 10.80 6.38
C ASP A 258 44.91 10.03 5.13
N THR A 259 44.03 9.18 4.58
CA THR A 259 44.39 8.25 3.50
C THR A 259 43.78 8.60 2.16
N VAL A 260 42.68 9.41 2.11
CA VAL A 260 41.97 9.74 0.88
C VAL A 260 42.15 11.20 0.48
N LYS A 261 42.63 11.44 -0.73
CA LYS A 261 42.73 12.76 -1.34
C LYS A 261 41.66 12.88 -2.42
N LYS A 262 40.55 13.56 -2.11
CA LYS A 262 39.50 13.85 -3.08
C LYS A 262 39.96 14.92 -4.10
N SER A 263 39.75 14.67 -5.38
CA SER A 263 40.14 15.55 -6.48
C SER A 263 39.31 16.83 -6.56
N THR A 264 38.06 16.77 -6.16
CA THR A 264 37.15 17.90 -6.16
C THR A 264 36.99 18.52 -4.78
N LYS A 265 37.48 19.77 -4.62
CA LYS A 265 37.27 20.60 -3.41
C LYS A 265 35.85 21.20 -3.32
N GLY A 266 34.83 20.52 -3.82
CA GLY A 266 33.43 21.00 -3.80
C GLY A 266 32.45 19.88 -3.56
N MET A 267 31.29 20.24 -2.98
CA MET A 267 30.19 19.30 -2.80
C MET A 267 29.75 18.71 -4.14
N SER A 268 29.59 17.38 -4.21
CA SER A 268 29.02 16.72 -5.40
C SER A 268 27.61 17.22 -5.69
N THR A 269 27.14 17.03 -6.93
CA THR A 269 25.76 17.41 -7.29
C THR A 269 24.74 16.72 -6.37
N THR A 270 24.96 15.43 -6.06
CA THR A 270 24.16 14.69 -5.10
C THR A 270 24.14 15.35 -3.72
N GLN A 271 25.30 15.73 -3.17
CA GLN A 271 25.37 16.38 -1.87
C GLN A 271 24.70 17.76 -1.84
N LYS A 272 24.74 18.51 -2.96
CA LYS A 272 24.04 19.79 -3.08
C LYS A 272 22.53 19.60 -3.06
N ILE A 273 22.02 18.60 -3.79
CA ILE A 273 20.61 18.24 -3.81
C ILE A 273 20.18 17.74 -2.42
N ASP A 274 20.96 16.85 -1.81
CA ASP A 274 20.68 16.28 -0.49
C ASP A 274 20.58 17.37 0.59
N ARG A 275 21.45 18.39 0.55
CA ARG A 275 21.40 19.50 1.49
C ARG A 275 20.05 20.24 1.48
N VAL A 276 19.37 20.26 0.33
CA VAL A 276 18.03 20.88 0.18
C VAL A 276 16.94 19.88 0.52
N VAL A 277 17.00 18.71 -0.10
CA VAL A 277 15.95 17.68 0.00
C VAL A 277 15.88 17.05 1.39
N THR A 278 17.02 16.80 2.04
CA THR A 278 17.06 16.23 3.41
C THR A 278 17.02 17.28 4.52
N ASN A 279 16.83 18.56 4.16
CA ASN A 279 16.71 19.62 5.14
C ASN A 279 15.51 19.40 6.07
N ARG A 280 15.70 19.64 7.37
CA ARG A 280 14.71 19.42 8.42
C ARG A 280 13.37 20.15 8.18
N PHE A 281 13.40 21.35 7.58
CA PHE A 281 12.22 22.18 7.34
C PHE A 281 11.73 22.11 5.90
N LEU A 282 12.63 21.98 4.91
CA LEU A 282 12.30 21.97 3.50
C LEU A 282 11.97 20.56 2.97
N GLY A 283 12.52 19.53 3.57
CA GLY A 283 12.38 18.16 3.07
C GLY A 283 10.94 17.67 3.02
N LEU A 284 10.15 17.93 4.06
CA LEU A 284 8.74 17.55 4.10
C LEU A 284 7.87 18.34 3.10
N PRO A 285 7.94 19.69 3.02
CA PRO A 285 7.24 20.42 1.97
C PRO A 285 7.60 20.01 0.54
N ILE A 286 8.88 19.82 0.24
CA ILE A 286 9.33 19.34 -1.09
C ILE A 286 8.73 17.98 -1.40
N PHE A 287 8.74 17.09 -0.43
CA PHE A 287 8.12 15.77 -0.56
C PHE A 287 6.62 15.88 -0.87
N ILE A 288 5.88 16.71 -0.14
CA ILE A 288 4.44 16.91 -0.36
C ILE A 288 4.18 17.41 -1.80
N VAL A 289 4.95 18.39 -2.27
CA VAL A 289 4.79 18.94 -3.64
C VAL A 289 5.07 17.87 -4.71
N ILE A 290 6.16 17.10 -4.56
CA ILE A 290 6.49 16.04 -5.53
C ILE A 290 5.40 14.97 -5.54
N MET A 291 4.92 14.56 -4.37
CA MET A 291 3.88 13.54 -4.30
C MET A 291 2.53 14.04 -4.79
N PHE A 292 2.18 15.29 -4.48
CA PHE A 292 0.99 15.92 -5.05
C PHE A 292 1.02 15.89 -6.58
N PHE A 293 2.15 16.27 -7.19
CA PHE A 293 2.31 16.21 -8.65
C PHE A 293 2.20 14.77 -9.20
N VAL A 294 2.81 13.79 -8.52
CA VAL A 294 2.72 12.37 -8.93
C VAL A 294 1.29 11.87 -8.87
N TYR A 295 0.57 12.17 -7.80
CA TYR A 295 -0.82 11.73 -7.65
C TYR A 295 -1.77 12.50 -8.55
N TRP A 296 -1.58 13.81 -8.69
CA TRP A 296 -2.37 14.60 -9.61
C TRP A 296 -2.26 14.07 -11.04
N LEU A 297 -1.04 13.78 -11.50
CA LEU A 297 -0.84 13.22 -12.85
C LEU A 297 -1.42 11.80 -12.96
N ALA A 298 -1.29 10.97 -11.92
CA ALA A 298 -1.81 9.60 -11.94
C ALA A 298 -3.34 9.54 -11.84
N VAL A 299 -3.95 10.45 -11.12
CA VAL A 299 -5.42 10.47 -10.92
C VAL A 299 -6.10 11.30 -12.01
N SER A 300 -5.69 12.54 -12.25
CA SER A 300 -6.38 13.41 -13.22
C SER A 300 -6.12 13.00 -14.67
N VAL A 301 -4.88 12.61 -15.02
CA VAL A 301 -4.57 12.19 -16.40
C VAL A 301 -4.74 10.69 -16.58
N GLY A 302 -4.27 9.91 -15.63
CA GLY A 302 -4.33 8.44 -15.69
C GLY A 302 -5.67 7.86 -15.28
N GLY A 303 -6.29 8.41 -14.26
CA GLY A 303 -7.58 7.98 -13.72
C GLY A 303 -8.79 8.62 -14.42
N GLY A 304 -8.70 9.87 -14.85
CA GLY A 304 -9.70 10.50 -15.68
C GLY A 304 -9.48 10.15 -17.16
N VAL A 305 -8.92 11.08 -17.93
CA VAL A 305 -8.86 11.01 -19.42
C VAL A 305 -8.46 9.65 -20.00
N VAL A 306 -7.42 8.97 -19.46
CA VAL A 306 -6.93 7.71 -20.06
C VAL A 306 -7.76 6.50 -19.61
N THR A 307 -8.26 6.52 -18.38
CA THR A 307 -9.12 5.44 -17.88
C THR A 307 -10.51 5.49 -18.53
N ASP A 308 -11.11 6.69 -18.62
CA ASP A 308 -12.39 6.88 -19.29
C ASP A 308 -12.28 6.47 -20.74
N TRP A 309 -11.25 6.97 -21.48
CA TRP A 309 -10.97 6.51 -22.84
C TRP A 309 -10.82 4.98 -22.97
N ALA A 310 -10.22 4.31 -21.96
CA ALA A 310 -10.06 2.85 -21.99
C ALA A 310 -11.33 2.12 -21.59
N ASN A 311 -12.13 2.65 -20.68
CA ASN A 311 -13.39 2.04 -20.26
C ASN A 311 -14.42 2.13 -21.37
N ASP A 312 -14.64 3.33 -21.91
CA ASP A 312 -15.64 3.56 -22.97
C ASP A 312 -15.27 2.80 -24.24
N GLY A 313 -14.00 2.83 -24.59
CA GLY A 313 -13.53 2.18 -25.82
C GLY A 313 -13.37 0.67 -25.72
N ILE A 314 -12.92 0.10 -24.57
CA ILE A 314 -12.66 -1.35 -24.45
C ILE A 314 -13.86 -2.07 -23.86
N SER A 315 -14.46 -1.56 -22.80
CA SER A 315 -15.50 -2.24 -22.04
C SER A 315 -16.90 -1.73 -22.37
N GLY A 316 -17.01 -0.47 -22.79
CA GLY A 316 -18.25 0.17 -23.24
C GLY A 316 -18.46 0.01 -24.76
N ASP A 317 -19.06 1.02 -25.37
CA ASP A 317 -19.56 1.01 -26.73
C ASP A 317 -18.47 1.03 -27.80
N GLY A 318 -17.27 1.46 -27.44
CA GLY A 318 -16.13 1.48 -28.36
C GLY A 318 -15.59 2.88 -28.66
N TRP A 319 -14.84 3.03 -29.77
CA TRP A 319 -14.24 4.28 -30.17
C TRP A 319 -14.76 4.75 -31.52
N LEU A 320 -15.10 6.03 -31.59
CA LEU A 320 -15.44 6.70 -32.84
C LEU A 320 -14.20 7.50 -33.33
N TYR A 321 -13.55 7.04 -34.39
CA TYR A 321 -12.30 7.65 -34.91
C TYR A 321 -12.51 8.88 -35.80
N THR A 322 -13.65 8.97 -36.45
CA THR A 322 -13.98 10.11 -37.33
C THR A 322 -15.41 10.53 -37.01
N GLY A 323 -15.64 11.82 -36.89
CA GLY A 323 -16.96 12.36 -36.53
C GLY A 323 -17.28 12.41 -35.06
N GLY A 324 -16.32 12.08 -34.16
CA GLY A 324 -16.49 12.18 -32.71
C GLY A 324 -17.01 13.54 -32.25
N GLU A 325 -16.50 14.63 -32.83
CA GLU A 325 -16.94 16.00 -32.50
C GLU A 325 -18.45 16.21 -32.82
N ALA A 326 -18.94 15.66 -33.92
CA ALA A 326 -20.35 15.75 -34.26
C ALA A 326 -21.23 14.78 -33.43
N PHE A 327 -20.71 13.65 -33.04
CA PHE A 327 -21.36 12.72 -32.13
C PHE A 327 -21.44 13.29 -30.72
N ASP A 328 -20.33 13.88 -30.20
CA ASP A 328 -20.30 14.54 -28.91
C ASP A 328 -21.27 15.74 -28.87
N GLU A 329 -21.38 16.51 -29.97
CA GLU A 329 -22.39 17.58 -30.07
C GLU A 329 -23.82 17.02 -30.05
N ALA A 330 -24.10 15.91 -30.73
CA ALA A 330 -25.42 15.29 -30.70
C ALA A 330 -25.74 14.66 -29.32
N THR A 331 -24.75 14.07 -28.67
CA THR A 331 -24.90 13.56 -27.30
C THR A 331 -25.19 14.68 -26.31
N ALA A 332 -24.47 15.80 -26.42
CA ALA A 332 -24.74 16.98 -25.60
C ALA A 332 -26.11 17.58 -25.87
N GLU A 333 -26.58 17.58 -27.12
CA GLU A 333 -27.94 18.01 -27.48
C GLU A 333 -29.01 17.10 -26.89
N TYR A 334 -28.77 15.78 -26.86
CA TYR A 334 -29.66 14.81 -26.23
C TYR A 334 -29.67 14.98 -24.71
N GLU A 335 -28.51 15.12 -24.05
CA GLU A 335 -28.43 15.37 -22.62
C GLU A 335 -29.15 16.67 -22.19
N ASP A 336 -28.97 17.73 -22.99
CA ASP A 336 -29.66 19.03 -22.75
C ASP A 336 -31.18 18.88 -22.94
N ALA A 337 -31.62 18.09 -23.93
CA ALA A 337 -33.02 17.76 -24.14
C ALA A 337 -33.61 16.99 -22.95
N GLN A 338 -32.90 15.98 -22.44
CA GLN A 338 -33.33 15.23 -21.25
C GLN A 338 -33.43 16.13 -20.00
N ALA A 339 -32.44 17.01 -19.82
CA ALA A 339 -32.48 17.98 -18.73
C ALA A 339 -33.66 18.96 -18.83
N GLN A 340 -33.98 19.39 -20.06
CA GLN A 340 -35.16 20.24 -20.31
C GLN A 340 -36.48 19.51 -20.02
N ILE A 341 -36.59 18.24 -20.39
CA ILE A 341 -37.75 17.38 -20.10
C ILE A 341 -37.92 17.25 -18.58
N THR A 342 -36.90 16.88 -17.89
CA THR A 342 -36.90 16.70 -16.44
C THR A 342 -37.29 18.00 -15.71
N ALA A 343 -36.62 19.10 -16.04
CA ALA A 343 -36.89 20.41 -15.45
C ALA A 343 -38.32 20.88 -15.75
N TYR A 344 -38.86 20.59 -16.92
CA TYR A 344 -40.25 20.95 -17.29
C TYR A 344 -41.26 20.17 -16.47
N VAL A 345 -41.07 18.85 -16.32
CA VAL A 345 -41.94 17.98 -15.53
C VAL A 345 -41.93 18.36 -14.06
N GLU A 346 -40.77 18.51 -13.48
CA GLU A 346 -40.56 18.91 -12.08
C GLU A 346 -41.18 20.27 -11.73
N ASN A 347 -40.98 21.24 -12.59
CA ASN A 347 -41.57 22.57 -12.38
C ASN A 347 -43.10 22.59 -12.35
N ILE A 348 -43.72 21.64 -13.04
CA ILE A 348 -45.19 21.57 -13.16
C ILE A 348 -45.82 20.73 -12.06
N LEU A 349 -45.24 19.60 -11.75
CA LEU A 349 -45.76 18.61 -10.80
C LEU A 349 -45.15 18.76 -9.41
N GLY A 350 -44.05 19.50 -9.33
CA GLY A 350 -43.38 19.85 -8.09
C GLY A 350 -42.19 18.97 -7.76
N GLU A 351 -41.30 19.55 -6.96
CA GLU A 351 -40.19 18.86 -6.32
C GLU A 351 -40.58 18.60 -4.86
N ASP A 352 -40.00 17.55 -4.27
CA ASP A 352 -40.06 17.35 -2.84
C ASP A 352 -39.20 18.45 -2.15
N GLU A 353 -39.87 19.33 -1.38
CA GLU A 353 -39.22 20.48 -0.68
C GLU A 353 -38.05 20.07 0.21
N VAL A 354 -37.89 18.80 0.54
CA VAL A 354 -36.85 18.28 1.45
C VAL A 354 -35.71 17.67 0.68
N SER A 355 -36.00 17.03 -0.46
CA SER A 355 -35.01 16.25 -1.23
C SER A 355 -34.48 17.01 -2.46
N GLY A 356 -35.25 17.94 -3.02
CA GLY A 356 -34.92 18.57 -4.31
C GLY A 356 -35.02 17.56 -5.49
N LEU A 357 -35.77 16.49 -5.31
CA LEU A 357 -36.02 15.47 -6.35
C LEU A 357 -37.43 15.64 -6.91
N PRO A 358 -37.72 15.04 -8.09
CA PRO A 358 -39.05 14.98 -8.62
C PRO A 358 -40.07 14.49 -7.57
N SER A 359 -41.25 15.08 -7.51
CA SER A 359 -42.34 14.55 -6.69
C SER A 359 -42.75 13.16 -7.20
N ASP A 360 -43.44 12.36 -6.38
CA ASP A 360 -43.92 11.04 -6.83
C ASP A 360 -44.74 11.13 -8.14
N ASP A 361 -45.52 12.19 -8.30
CA ASP A 361 -46.31 12.43 -9.53
C ASP A 361 -45.40 12.83 -10.72
N ALA A 362 -44.31 13.55 -10.48
CA ALA A 362 -43.34 13.91 -11.50
C ALA A 362 -42.50 12.70 -11.94
N GLN A 363 -42.12 11.87 -11.00
CA GLN A 363 -41.39 10.63 -11.28
C GLN A 363 -42.23 9.66 -12.12
N GLU A 364 -43.53 9.51 -11.82
CA GLU A 364 -44.46 8.67 -12.61
C GLU A 364 -44.51 9.11 -14.08
N VAL A 365 -44.45 10.43 -14.35
CA VAL A 365 -44.42 10.95 -15.73
C VAL A 365 -43.08 10.71 -16.39
N LEU A 366 -41.97 10.90 -15.66
CA LEU A 366 -40.61 10.67 -16.19
C LEU A 366 -40.40 9.17 -16.52
N ASP A 367 -40.87 8.28 -15.63
CA ASP A 367 -40.84 6.83 -15.87
C ASP A 367 -41.67 6.43 -17.07
N ALA A 368 -42.85 7.04 -17.22
CA ALA A 368 -43.70 6.82 -18.41
C ALA A 368 -43.05 7.29 -19.71
N LEU A 369 -42.32 8.41 -19.68
CA LEU A 369 -41.58 8.92 -20.85
C LEU A 369 -40.37 8.05 -21.23
N ALA A 370 -39.79 7.37 -20.27
CA ALA A 370 -38.64 6.48 -20.47
C ALA A 370 -39.06 5.11 -21.05
N LEU A 371 -40.36 4.76 -21.05
CA LEU A 371 -40.84 3.46 -21.48
C LEU A 371 -40.84 3.35 -23.01
N ALA A 372 -40.10 2.39 -23.56
CA ALA A 372 -40.02 2.15 -25.00
C ALA A 372 -41.26 1.43 -25.52
N GLU A 373 -41.65 1.68 -26.77
CA GLU A 373 -42.73 0.95 -27.44
C GLU A 373 -42.40 -0.56 -27.56
N PRO A 374 -43.21 -1.48 -27.02
CA PRO A 374 -42.89 -2.89 -27.03
C PRO A 374 -42.88 -3.48 -28.43
N GLU A 375 -41.84 -4.24 -28.77
CA GLU A 375 -41.74 -4.93 -30.06
C GLU A 375 -42.52 -6.26 -30.06
N ALA A 376 -43.31 -6.51 -31.14
CA ALA A 376 -44.04 -7.74 -31.27
C ALA A 376 -43.11 -8.95 -31.44
N PRO A 377 -43.32 -10.08 -30.75
CA PRO A 377 -42.47 -11.25 -30.84
C PRO A 377 -42.48 -11.81 -32.29
N GLU A 378 -41.31 -12.24 -32.76
CA GLU A 378 -41.14 -12.81 -34.09
C GLU A 378 -41.98 -14.07 -34.34
N ASP A 379 -42.25 -14.89 -33.30
CA ASP A 379 -43.12 -16.04 -33.36
C ASP A 379 -44.47 -15.80 -32.65
N ALA A 380 -45.42 -15.26 -33.37
CA ALA A 380 -46.77 -15.05 -32.87
C ALA A 380 -47.54 -16.33 -32.45
N THR A 381 -46.92 -17.51 -32.52
CA THR A 381 -47.50 -18.77 -32.02
C THR A 381 -46.99 -19.18 -30.64
N ASP A 382 -45.98 -18.50 -30.11
CA ASP A 382 -45.56 -18.65 -28.74
C ASP A 382 -46.53 -17.95 -27.80
N VAL A 383 -47.20 -18.75 -26.98
CA VAL A 383 -48.27 -18.25 -26.10
C VAL A 383 -47.72 -17.46 -24.92
N ASP A 384 -46.56 -17.82 -24.44
CA ASP A 384 -45.94 -17.18 -23.31
C ASP A 384 -45.33 -15.81 -23.73
N ALA A 385 -44.60 -15.77 -24.85
CA ALA A 385 -44.08 -14.52 -25.42
C ALA A 385 -45.17 -13.54 -25.87
N MET A 386 -46.33 -14.06 -26.35
CA MET A 386 -47.48 -13.21 -26.69
C MET A 386 -48.17 -12.65 -25.44
N ALA A 387 -48.17 -13.39 -24.33
CA ALA A 387 -48.75 -12.89 -23.08
C ALA A 387 -47.87 -11.78 -22.46
N GLU A 388 -46.55 -11.94 -22.48
CA GLU A 388 -45.62 -10.91 -22.06
C GLU A 388 -45.73 -9.65 -22.93
N TYR A 389 -45.85 -9.80 -24.24
CA TYR A 389 -46.08 -8.68 -25.16
C TYR A 389 -47.41 -7.97 -24.91
N GLU A 390 -48.48 -8.71 -24.64
CA GLU A 390 -49.80 -8.12 -24.33
C GLU A 390 -49.74 -7.34 -23.00
N ASP A 391 -48.99 -7.81 -21.99
CA ASP A 391 -48.82 -7.13 -20.73
C ASP A 391 -47.93 -5.86 -20.90
N ALA A 392 -46.84 -5.94 -21.65
CA ALA A 392 -45.98 -4.79 -21.98
C ALA A 392 -46.73 -3.71 -22.80
N VAL A 393 -47.55 -4.12 -23.74
CA VAL A 393 -48.43 -3.17 -24.48
C VAL A 393 -49.42 -2.48 -23.55
N ALA A 394 -49.97 -3.22 -22.58
CA ALA A 394 -50.93 -2.62 -21.61
C ALA A 394 -50.23 -1.61 -20.69
N GLU A 395 -49.01 -1.86 -20.29
CA GLU A 395 -48.20 -0.96 -19.51
C GLU A 395 -47.79 0.29 -20.31
N TYR A 396 -47.39 0.10 -21.57
CA TYR A 396 -47.08 1.21 -22.48
C TYR A 396 -48.34 2.08 -22.79
N ASP A 397 -49.48 1.47 -22.95
CA ASP A 397 -50.74 2.20 -23.13
C ASP A 397 -51.13 3.03 -21.89
N ASP A 398 -50.82 2.54 -20.67
CA ASP A 398 -51.06 3.26 -19.42
C ASP A 398 -50.05 4.41 -19.26
N ALA A 399 -48.78 4.17 -19.58
CA ALA A 399 -47.76 5.20 -19.64
C ALA A 399 -48.10 6.34 -20.63
N GLN A 400 -48.55 5.98 -21.83
CA GLN A 400 -49.02 6.96 -22.83
C GLN A 400 -50.24 7.74 -22.34
N ALA A 401 -51.11 7.12 -21.54
CA ALA A 401 -52.25 7.82 -20.93
C ALA A 401 -51.76 8.82 -19.84
N THR A 402 -50.77 8.47 -19.07
CA THR A 402 -50.11 9.32 -18.06
C THR A 402 -49.47 10.53 -18.74
N ILE A 403 -48.68 10.32 -19.79
CA ILE A 403 -48.06 11.40 -20.60
C ILE A 403 -49.11 12.32 -21.18
N ALA A 404 -50.16 11.77 -21.78
CA ALA A 404 -51.22 12.56 -22.37
C ALA A 404 -51.98 13.40 -21.33
N ALA A 405 -52.20 12.88 -20.13
CA ALA A 405 -52.83 13.62 -19.04
C ALA A 405 -51.95 14.78 -18.56
N PHE A 406 -50.61 14.54 -18.46
CA PHE A 406 -49.65 15.56 -18.15
C PHE A 406 -49.62 16.67 -19.22
N ASP A 407 -49.54 16.31 -20.48
CA ASP A 407 -49.55 17.23 -21.62
C ASP A 407 -50.81 18.12 -21.63
N GLU A 408 -52.00 17.56 -21.36
CA GLU A 408 -53.25 18.33 -21.27
C GLU A 408 -53.20 19.31 -20.08
N GLU A 409 -52.64 18.89 -18.95
CA GLU A 409 -52.51 19.74 -17.78
C GLU A 409 -51.51 20.88 -18.01
N ALA A 410 -50.32 20.56 -18.55
CA ALA A 410 -49.27 21.50 -18.87
C ALA A 410 -49.72 22.56 -19.89
N GLN A 411 -50.44 22.11 -20.90
CA GLN A 411 -51.01 22.99 -21.94
C GLN A 411 -52.13 23.87 -21.38
N ALA A 412 -53.01 23.33 -20.53
CA ALA A 412 -54.10 24.08 -19.91
C ALA A 412 -53.56 25.19 -18.95
N LYS A 413 -52.46 24.90 -18.26
CA LYS A 413 -51.83 25.85 -17.36
C LYS A 413 -50.95 26.91 -18.08
N HIS A 414 -50.70 26.76 -19.42
CA HIS A 414 -49.69 27.53 -20.14
C HIS A 414 -48.35 27.55 -19.38
N ALA A 415 -47.96 26.41 -18.90
CA ALA A 415 -46.81 26.26 -18.02
C ALA A 415 -45.52 26.67 -18.72
N VAL A 416 -44.68 27.44 -18.02
CA VAL A 416 -43.32 27.74 -18.42
C VAL A 416 -42.45 27.35 -17.23
N ALA A 417 -41.55 26.45 -17.47
CA ALA A 417 -40.54 26.03 -16.51
C ALA A 417 -39.31 26.92 -16.61
N THR A 418 -38.47 26.88 -15.62
CA THR A 418 -37.14 27.54 -15.63
C THR A 418 -36.09 26.52 -15.28
N MET A 419 -35.00 26.49 -16.05
CA MET A 419 -33.81 25.68 -15.79
C MET A 419 -32.61 26.60 -15.61
N GLU A 420 -31.75 26.32 -14.65
CA GLU A 420 -30.47 26.99 -14.48
C GLU A 420 -29.44 26.41 -15.43
N VAL A 421 -28.89 27.20 -16.32
CA VAL A 421 -27.83 26.80 -17.26
C VAL A 421 -26.57 27.60 -16.96
N GLU A 422 -25.43 26.91 -16.82
CA GLU A 422 -24.13 27.56 -16.66
C GLU A 422 -23.63 28.06 -18.03
N GLY A 423 -23.53 29.37 -18.21
CA GLY A 423 -22.98 29.97 -19.41
C GLY A 423 -21.48 29.79 -19.56
N ASP A 424 -20.92 30.01 -20.76
CA ASP A 424 -19.49 29.90 -21.12
C ASP A 424 -18.56 30.74 -20.21
N ASP A 425 -19.09 31.73 -19.52
CA ASP A 425 -18.38 32.62 -18.59
C ASP A 425 -18.50 32.21 -17.10
N GLY A 426 -19.20 31.07 -16.81
CA GLY A 426 -19.42 30.57 -15.46
C GLY A 426 -20.49 31.34 -14.68
N GLU A 427 -21.30 32.17 -15.32
CA GLU A 427 -22.49 32.75 -14.73
C GLU A 427 -23.69 31.84 -14.98
N VAL A 428 -24.49 31.59 -13.91
CA VAL A 428 -25.71 30.80 -14.02
C VAL A 428 -26.82 31.69 -14.59
N GLU A 429 -27.37 31.33 -15.72
CA GLU A 429 -28.49 31.99 -16.37
C GLU A 429 -29.77 31.14 -16.23
N GLU A 430 -30.90 31.77 -15.93
CA GLU A 430 -32.21 31.11 -15.93
C GLU A 430 -32.76 31.05 -17.37
N GLN A 431 -32.89 29.83 -17.92
CA GLN A 431 -33.53 29.59 -19.21
C GLN A 431 -34.99 29.20 -19.01
N ALA A 432 -35.87 29.86 -19.71
CA ALA A 432 -37.32 29.54 -19.68
C ALA A 432 -37.64 28.46 -20.69
N ILE A 433 -38.25 27.36 -20.25
CA ILE A 433 -38.65 26.22 -21.08
C ILE A 433 -40.15 26.31 -21.28
N THR A 434 -40.61 26.44 -22.51
CA THR A 434 -42.01 26.42 -22.86
C THR A 434 -42.50 24.99 -23.20
N PHE A 435 -43.81 24.77 -23.25
CA PHE A 435 -44.35 23.51 -23.72
C PHE A 435 -43.89 23.11 -25.14
N ALA A 436 -43.59 24.08 -26.00
CA ALA A 436 -43.01 23.83 -27.30
C ALA A 436 -41.57 23.36 -27.26
N ASP A 437 -40.78 23.88 -26.32
CA ASP A 437 -39.40 23.47 -26.12
C ASP A 437 -39.36 22.04 -25.53
N TYR A 438 -40.22 21.72 -24.58
CA TYR A 438 -40.42 20.38 -24.05
C TYR A 438 -40.81 19.37 -25.14
N GLN A 439 -41.76 19.70 -26.01
CA GLN A 439 -42.14 18.84 -27.11
C GLN A 439 -41.04 18.66 -28.15
N ALA A 440 -40.22 19.71 -28.37
CA ALA A 440 -39.05 19.61 -29.24
C ALA A 440 -37.96 18.75 -28.62
N ALA A 441 -37.80 18.79 -27.30
CA ALA A 441 -36.85 17.95 -26.58
C ALA A 441 -37.21 16.47 -26.63
N LEU A 442 -38.50 16.13 -26.65
CA LEU A 442 -38.97 14.74 -26.82
C LEU A 442 -38.69 14.18 -28.23
N GLU A 443 -38.49 15.02 -29.25
CA GLU A 443 -38.16 14.59 -30.62
C GLU A 443 -36.64 14.31 -30.82
N VAL A 444 -35.79 14.61 -29.81
CA VAL A 444 -34.36 14.37 -29.90
C VAL A 444 -34.07 12.91 -29.57
N GLU A 445 -33.63 12.17 -30.58
CA GLU A 445 -33.27 10.75 -30.42
C GLU A 445 -31.86 10.59 -29.85
N GLU A 446 -31.68 9.55 -29.03
CA GLU A 446 -30.35 9.21 -28.52
C GLU A 446 -29.42 8.83 -29.69
N PRO A 447 -28.22 9.45 -29.80
CA PRO A 447 -27.31 9.18 -30.89
C PRO A 447 -26.68 7.80 -30.74
N ASP A 448 -26.90 6.90 -31.72
CA ASP A 448 -26.29 5.56 -31.75
C ASP A 448 -24.93 5.63 -32.49
N PRO A 449 -23.81 5.31 -31.84
CA PRO A 449 -22.50 5.31 -32.47
C PRO A 449 -22.37 4.26 -33.59
N SER A 450 -23.23 3.24 -33.61
CA SER A 450 -23.24 2.14 -34.59
C SER A 450 -23.90 2.50 -35.92
N ASP A 451 -24.65 3.57 -35.98
CA ASP A 451 -25.43 3.99 -37.17
C ASP A 451 -24.59 4.33 -38.40
N GLY A 452 -23.26 4.39 -38.26
CA GLY A 452 -22.37 4.65 -39.40
C GLY A 452 -22.49 6.06 -40.02
N SER A 453 -23.48 6.86 -39.61
CA SER A 453 -23.64 8.26 -40.00
C SER A 453 -22.58 9.16 -39.40
N TRP A 454 -22.10 8.81 -38.20
CA TRP A 454 -21.15 9.56 -37.41
C TRP A 454 -19.70 9.40 -37.86
N GLY A 455 -19.31 8.20 -38.36
CA GLY A 455 -17.95 7.95 -38.80
C GLY A 455 -17.46 6.52 -38.68
N LEU A 456 -16.12 6.33 -38.52
CA LEU A 456 -15.55 5.01 -38.31
C LEU A 456 -15.64 4.62 -36.84
N TRP A 457 -16.63 3.79 -36.52
CA TRP A 457 -16.81 3.23 -35.21
C TRP A 457 -16.07 1.89 -35.07
N ILE A 458 -15.35 1.70 -33.99
CA ILE A 458 -14.73 0.43 -33.59
C ILE A 458 -15.41 0.00 -32.32
N PRO A 459 -16.28 -1.04 -32.36
CA PRO A 459 -17.03 -1.48 -31.20
C PRO A 459 -16.10 -1.96 -30.09
N GLY A 460 -16.49 -1.70 -28.85
CA GLY A 460 -15.84 -2.22 -27.65
C GLY A 460 -16.06 -3.72 -27.47
N LEU A 461 -15.36 -4.34 -26.54
CA LEU A 461 -15.54 -5.75 -26.19
C LEU A 461 -16.96 -6.02 -25.65
N GLY A 462 -17.52 -5.07 -24.91
CA GLY A 462 -18.88 -5.11 -24.43
C GLY A 462 -19.88 -5.21 -25.59
N ALA A 463 -19.83 -4.24 -26.50
CA ALA A 463 -20.69 -4.20 -27.67
C ALA A 463 -20.52 -5.43 -28.59
N ILE A 464 -19.28 -5.88 -28.83
CA ILE A 464 -19.04 -7.10 -29.64
C ILE A 464 -19.65 -8.34 -29.01
N ILE A 465 -19.52 -8.51 -27.70
CA ILE A 465 -20.03 -9.67 -27.01
C ILE A 465 -21.55 -9.59 -26.88
N GLY A 466 -22.10 -8.42 -26.54
CA GLY A 466 -23.54 -8.16 -26.46
C GLY A 466 -24.22 -8.49 -27.80
N ASN A 467 -23.81 -7.87 -28.87
CA ASN A 467 -24.32 -8.12 -30.22
C ASN A 467 -24.20 -9.60 -30.65
N ALA A 468 -23.12 -10.28 -30.22
CA ALA A 468 -22.97 -11.70 -30.55
C ALA A 468 -23.88 -12.60 -29.72
N LEU A 469 -24.25 -12.25 -28.50
CA LEU A 469 -25.17 -12.97 -27.65
C LEU A 469 -26.62 -12.76 -28.15
N GLU A 470 -27.00 -11.56 -28.54
CA GLU A 470 -28.27 -11.23 -29.13
C GLU A 470 -28.46 -11.95 -30.47
N ALA A 471 -27.45 -11.91 -31.35
CA ALA A 471 -27.50 -12.63 -32.63
C ALA A 471 -27.55 -14.17 -32.48
N ALA A 472 -27.13 -14.69 -31.33
CA ALA A 472 -27.18 -16.12 -31.00
C ALA A 472 -28.47 -16.52 -30.26
N ASP A 473 -29.41 -15.58 -30.02
CA ASP A 473 -30.66 -15.77 -29.29
C ASP A 473 -30.43 -16.52 -27.94
N VAL A 474 -29.46 -15.99 -27.15
CA VAL A 474 -29.03 -16.60 -25.89
C VAL A 474 -30.04 -16.23 -24.80
N ALA A 475 -30.39 -17.21 -23.96
CA ALA A 475 -31.30 -17.00 -22.84
C ALA A 475 -30.89 -15.78 -21.97
N PRO A 476 -31.85 -14.90 -21.57
CA PRO A 476 -31.57 -13.63 -20.87
C PRO A 476 -30.64 -13.75 -19.64
N TRP A 477 -30.87 -14.79 -18.84
CA TRP A 477 -30.00 -15.03 -17.66
C TRP A 477 -28.51 -15.28 -18.01
N LEU A 478 -28.24 -15.88 -19.17
CA LEU A 478 -26.89 -16.17 -19.62
C LEU A 478 -26.27 -14.91 -20.23
N GLN A 479 -27.05 -14.08 -20.86
CA GLN A 479 -26.65 -12.76 -21.36
C GLN A 479 -26.27 -11.87 -20.19
N SER A 480 -27.09 -11.72 -19.15
CA SER A 480 -26.78 -11.00 -17.93
C SER A 480 -25.54 -11.56 -17.22
N LEU A 481 -25.40 -12.87 -17.09
CA LEU A 481 -24.17 -13.46 -16.51
C LEU A 481 -22.92 -13.06 -17.28
N VAL A 482 -23.00 -13.05 -18.62
CA VAL A 482 -21.82 -12.74 -19.44
C VAL A 482 -21.56 -11.24 -19.42
N MET A 483 -22.56 -10.40 -19.57
CA MET A 483 -22.40 -8.95 -19.61
C MET A 483 -22.07 -8.39 -18.22
N ASP A 484 -22.96 -8.58 -17.25
CA ASP A 484 -22.84 -7.96 -15.92
C ASP A 484 -21.85 -8.71 -15.00
N GLY A 485 -21.78 -10.04 -15.13
CA GLY A 485 -20.86 -10.84 -14.32
C GLY A 485 -19.44 -10.91 -14.88
N ILE A 486 -19.28 -11.15 -16.18
CA ILE A 486 -17.97 -11.44 -16.79
C ILE A 486 -17.39 -10.19 -17.45
N VAL A 487 -18.12 -9.55 -18.38
CA VAL A 487 -17.60 -8.40 -19.15
C VAL A 487 -17.39 -7.22 -18.24
N ALA A 488 -18.36 -6.87 -17.41
CA ALA A 488 -18.23 -5.79 -16.40
C ALA A 488 -17.07 -6.06 -15.42
N GLY A 489 -16.91 -7.30 -14.94
CA GLY A 489 -15.80 -7.67 -14.06
C GLY A 489 -14.42 -7.57 -14.71
N VAL A 490 -14.32 -7.92 -16.00
CA VAL A 490 -13.07 -7.75 -16.79
C VAL A 490 -12.84 -6.28 -17.08
N GLY A 491 -13.88 -5.54 -17.44
CA GLY A 491 -13.86 -4.10 -17.69
C GLY A 491 -13.31 -3.32 -16.50
N ALA A 492 -13.84 -3.57 -15.31
CA ALA A 492 -13.35 -2.95 -14.08
C ALA A 492 -11.86 -3.18 -13.84
N VAL A 493 -11.30 -4.33 -14.22
CA VAL A 493 -9.86 -4.59 -14.10
C VAL A 493 -9.06 -3.82 -15.16
N ILE A 494 -9.54 -3.80 -16.40
CA ILE A 494 -8.88 -3.14 -17.53
C ILE A 494 -8.88 -1.62 -17.34
N GLY A 495 -9.98 -1.05 -16.88
CA GLY A 495 -10.13 0.37 -16.63
C GLY A 495 -9.10 0.94 -15.66
N PHE A 496 -8.68 0.16 -14.65
CA PHE A 496 -7.64 0.61 -13.71
C PHE A 496 -6.19 0.48 -14.24
N ILE A 497 -5.97 -0.24 -15.35
CA ILE A 497 -4.61 -0.44 -15.88
C ILE A 497 -3.92 0.87 -16.26
N PRO A 498 -4.54 1.83 -16.98
CA PRO A 498 -3.89 3.07 -17.37
C PRO A 498 -3.40 3.88 -16.17
N GLN A 499 -4.25 4.08 -15.18
CA GLN A 499 -3.91 4.76 -13.94
C GLN A 499 -2.73 4.08 -13.23
N MET A 500 -2.74 2.75 -13.14
CA MET A 500 -1.66 1.97 -12.51
C MET A 500 -0.35 2.06 -13.29
N VAL A 501 -0.40 2.07 -14.62
CA VAL A 501 0.79 2.23 -15.48
C VAL A 501 1.47 3.56 -15.20
N ILE A 502 0.72 4.66 -15.19
CA ILE A 502 1.26 6.01 -14.94
C ILE A 502 1.83 6.08 -13.51
N LEU A 503 1.08 5.61 -12.51
CA LEU A 503 1.52 5.62 -11.13
C LEU A 503 2.82 4.83 -10.94
N PHE A 504 2.90 3.60 -11.47
CA PHE A 504 4.09 2.76 -11.30
C PHE A 504 5.29 3.26 -12.10
N LEU A 505 5.07 3.93 -13.22
CA LEU A 505 6.12 4.58 -13.99
C LEU A 505 6.75 5.72 -13.19
N LEU A 506 5.93 6.58 -12.60
CA LEU A 506 6.39 7.72 -11.80
C LEU A 506 7.05 7.27 -10.49
N LEU A 507 6.40 6.38 -9.74
CA LEU A 507 6.97 5.82 -8.51
C LEU A 507 8.26 5.02 -8.78
N GLY A 508 8.29 4.25 -9.87
CA GLY A 508 9.48 3.52 -10.30
C GLY A 508 10.63 4.46 -10.66
N PHE A 509 10.34 5.59 -11.29
CA PHE A 509 11.35 6.64 -11.55
C PHE A 509 11.90 7.20 -10.23
N LEU A 510 11.04 7.61 -9.29
CA LEU A 510 11.45 8.17 -7.99
C LEU A 510 12.25 7.16 -7.15
N GLU A 511 11.91 5.88 -7.23
CA GLU A 511 12.63 4.81 -6.54
C GLU A 511 14.01 4.59 -7.15
N LEU A 512 14.07 4.41 -8.47
CA LEU A 512 15.31 4.13 -9.19
C LEU A 512 16.27 5.31 -9.21
N CYS A 513 15.81 6.56 -9.22
CA CYS A 513 16.69 7.73 -9.14
C CYS A 513 17.29 7.92 -7.73
N GLY A 514 16.76 7.22 -6.70
CA GLY A 514 17.23 7.27 -5.32
C GLY A 514 16.53 8.31 -4.43
N TYR A 515 15.45 8.96 -4.90
CA TYR A 515 14.69 9.94 -4.12
C TYR A 515 13.96 9.30 -2.94
N MET A 516 13.34 8.13 -3.14
CA MET A 516 12.56 7.43 -2.10
C MET A 516 13.38 7.08 -0.85
N SER A 517 14.68 6.81 -1.01
CA SER A 517 15.58 6.58 0.11
C SER A 517 15.74 7.81 1.02
N ARG A 518 15.74 9.03 0.43
CA ARG A 518 15.82 10.29 1.17
C ARG A 518 14.53 10.57 1.93
N VAL A 519 13.40 10.31 1.28
CA VAL A 519 12.08 10.43 1.90
C VAL A 519 11.98 9.51 3.12
N ALA A 520 12.38 8.25 2.98
CA ALA A 520 12.40 7.31 4.10
C ALA A 520 13.31 7.79 5.25
N PHE A 521 14.47 8.39 4.94
CA PHE A 521 15.37 8.97 5.93
C PHE A 521 14.74 10.16 6.69
N ILE A 522 14.07 11.07 5.98
CA ILE A 522 13.39 12.21 6.60
C ILE A 522 12.27 11.74 7.52
N MET A 523 11.48 10.78 7.05
CA MET A 523 10.31 10.27 7.76
C MET A 523 10.66 9.34 8.92
N ASP A 524 11.85 8.73 8.93
CA ASP A 524 12.29 7.85 10.02
C ASP A 524 12.22 8.54 11.38
N ARG A 525 12.68 9.79 11.45
CA ARG A 525 12.64 10.59 12.67
C ARG A 525 11.23 10.82 13.22
N ILE A 526 10.23 10.91 12.31
CA ILE A 526 8.82 11.11 12.69
C ILE A 526 8.21 9.77 13.10
N PHE A 527 8.42 8.73 12.29
CA PHE A 527 7.83 7.42 12.48
C PHE A 527 8.35 6.68 13.72
N ARG A 528 9.63 6.84 14.07
CA ARG A 528 10.18 6.30 15.33
C ARG A 528 9.44 6.79 16.57
N LYS A 529 9.00 8.04 16.59
CA LYS A 529 8.21 8.56 17.71
C LYS A 529 6.89 7.81 17.91
N PHE A 530 6.37 7.23 16.84
CA PHE A 530 5.14 6.42 16.84
C PHE A 530 5.42 4.92 16.90
N GLY A 531 6.68 4.51 17.06
CA GLY A 531 7.07 3.11 17.15
C GLY A 531 7.10 2.34 15.82
N LEU A 532 7.06 3.05 14.70
CA LEU A 532 7.20 2.51 13.35
C LEU A 532 8.61 2.80 12.81
N SER A 533 9.16 1.92 11.98
CA SER A 533 10.42 2.18 11.31
C SER A 533 10.23 3.15 10.12
N GLY A 534 11.24 3.93 9.78
CA GLY A 534 11.18 4.82 8.61
C GLY A 534 10.94 4.08 7.29
N LYS A 535 11.33 2.81 7.20
CA LYS A 535 11.04 1.94 6.05
C LYS A 535 9.54 1.67 5.88
N SER A 536 8.75 1.75 6.96
CA SER A 536 7.28 1.57 6.92
C SER A 536 6.57 2.70 6.17
N PHE A 537 7.21 3.88 6.06
CA PHE A 537 6.62 5.01 5.37
C PHE A 537 6.46 4.77 3.85
N ILE A 538 7.42 4.08 3.21
CA ILE A 538 7.36 3.80 1.76
C ILE A 538 6.12 2.98 1.38
N PRO A 539 5.83 1.83 2.02
CA PRO A 539 4.57 1.12 1.81
C PRO A 539 3.33 1.98 2.05
N MET A 540 3.31 2.76 3.12
CA MET A 540 2.17 3.61 3.45
C MET A 540 1.94 4.69 2.40
N LEU A 541 3.00 5.28 1.86
CA LEU A 541 2.91 6.23 0.78
C LEU A 541 2.34 5.58 -0.49
N ILE A 542 2.87 4.42 -0.89
CA ILE A 542 2.37 3.69 -2.07
C ILE A 542 0.89 3.32 -1.89
N ALA A 543 0.44 3.10 -0.65
CA ALA A 543 -0.94 2.74 -0.34
C ALA A 543 -1.96 3.82 -0.68
N SER A 544 -1.56 5.11 -0.71
CA SER A 544 -2.46 6.19 -1.16
C SER A 544 -2.81 6.09 -2.65
N GLY A 545 -1.99 5.40 -3.44
CA GLY A 545 -2.35 5.02 -4.82
C GLY A 545 -3.08 3.68 -4.86
N CYS A 546 -2.44 2.60 -4.38
CA CYS A 546 -3.01 1.26 -4.38
C CYS A 546 -2.45 0.37 -3.26
N GLY A 547 -3.34 -0.37 -2.59
CA GLY A 547 -2.97 -1.27 -1.49
C GLY A 547 -2.12 -2.48 -1.92
N VAL A 548 -2.31 -2.99 -3.14
CA VAL A 548 -1.59 -4.18 -3.64
C VAL A 548 -0.07 -3.97 -3.69
N PRO A 549 0.46 -2.97 -4.42
CA PRO A 549 1.89 -2.70 -4.46
C PRO A 549 2.42 -2.22 -3.11
N ALA A 550 1.61 -1.52 -2.33
CA ALA A 550 1.97 -1.08 -0.98
C ALA A 550 2.33 -2.26 -0.07
N VAL A 551 1.46 -3.27 -0.01
CA VAL A 551 1.72 -4.50 0.74
C VAL A 551 2.91 -5.26 0.17
N MET A 552 3.10 -5.28 -1.15
CA MET A 552 4.30 -5.88 -1.77
C MET A 552 5.59 -5.17 -1.37
N ALA A 553 5.57 -3.84 -1.24
CA ALA A 553 6.72 -3.04 -0.84
C ALA A 553 7.18 -3.32 0.61
N THR A 554 6.32 -3.88 1.46
CA THR A 554 6.70 -4.25 2.83
C THR A 554 7.81 -5.30 2.92
N LYS A 555 8.14 -5.98 1.81
CA LYS A 555 9.28 -6.89 1.73
C LYS A 555 10.62 -6.23 2.04
N THR A 556 10.72 -4.92 1.85
CA THR A 556 11.94 -4.14 2.16
C THR A 556 12.17 -3.94 3.65
N ILE A 557 11.19 -4.29 4.48
CA ILE A 557 11.28 -4.20 5.94
C ILE A 557 11.85 -5.52 6.47
N GLU A 558 13.04 -5.47 7.04
CA GLU A 558 13.80 -6.63 7.50
C GLU A 558 13.19 -7.22 8.78
N ASN A 559 12.83 -6.35 9.74
CA ASN A 559 12.21 -6.79 10.99
C ASN A 559 10.79 -7.34 10.76
N GLU A 560 10.59 -8.60 11.11
CA GLU A 560 9.31 -9.29 10.87
C GLU A 560 8.15 -8.69 11.67
N LYS A 561 8.40 -8.19 12.90
CA LYS A 561 7.37 -7.53 13.72
C LYS A 561 6.95 -6.20 13.08
N ASP A 562 7.91 -5.37 12.68
CA ASP A 562 7.66 -4.09 12.03
C ASP A 562 6.99 -4.30 10.66
N ARG A 563 7.42 -5.30 9.89
CA ARG A 563 6.80 -5.67 8.61
C ARG A 563 5.33 -6.07 8.80
N ARG A 564 5.03 -6.95 9.74
CA ARG A 564 3.65 -7.37 10.04
C ARG A 564 2.78 -6.21 10.50
N MET A 565 3.30 -5.36 11.38
CA MET A 565 2.60 -4.17 11.84
C MET A 565 2.32 -3.21 10.67
N THR A 566 3.30 -2.99 9.80
CA THR A 566 3.12 -2.17 8.59
C THR A 566 2.06 -2.76 7.67
N ILE A 567 2.05 -4.08 7.43
CA ILE A 567 1.00 -4.73 6.64
C ILE A 567 -0.39 -4.50 7.24
N MET A 568 -0.51 -4.54 8.58
CA MET A 568 -1.79 -4.34 9.28
C MET A 568 -2.31 -2.91 9.23
N THR A 569 -1.46 -1.93 8.99
CA THR A 569 -1.82 -0.50 9.05
C THR A 569 -1.79 0.20 7.71
N THR A 570 -0.98 -0.26 6.77
CA THR A 570 -0.71 0.41 5.49
C THR A 570 -1.97 0.70 4.68
N THR A 571 -2.93 -0.24 4.62
CA THR A 571 -4.14 -0.10 3.79
C THR A 571 -5.26 0.71 4.45
N MET A 572 -5.02 1.29 5.63
CA MET A 572 -5.94 2.25 6.27
C MET A 572 -5.90 3.63 5.58
N ILE A 573 -4.82 3.95 4.85
CA ILE A 573 -4.78 5.13 3.99
C ILE A 573 -5.79 4.96 2.85
N PRO A 574 -6.59 5.99 2.54
CA PRO A 574 -7.43 5.99 1.35
C PRO A 574 -6.59 5.83 0.08
N CYS A 575 -6.97 4.88 -0.78
CA CYS A 575 -6.40 4.69 -2.11
C CYS A 575 -7.34 5.28 -3.16
N GLY A 576 -6.93 5.30 -4.44
CA GLY A 576 -7.76 5.79 -5.54
C GLY A 576 -9.17 5.19 -5.55
N ALA A 577 -9.29 3.87 -5.40
CA ALA A 577 -10.56 3.16 -5.34
C ALA A 577 -11.48 3.49 -4.13
N LYS A 578 -10.97 4.22 -3.14
CA LYS A 578 -11.78 4.72 -2.00
C LYS A 578 -12.23 6.17 -2.18
N MET A 579 -11.72 6.87 -3.20
CA MET A 579 -12.08 8.27 -3.44
C MET A 579 -13.56 8.41 -3.86
N PRO A 580 -14.13 7.54 -4.71
CA PRO A 580 -15.56 7.55 -5.02
C PRO A 580 -16.45 7.47 -3.78
N ILE A 581 -16.11 6.63 -2.79
CA ILE A 581 -16.85 6.55 -1.53
C ILE A 581 -16.82 7.90 -0.78
N ILE A 582 -15.66 8.57 -0.80
CA ILE A 582 -15.52 9.89 -0.15
C ILE A 582 -16.34 10.93 -0.91
N ALA A 583 -16.38 10.89 -2.25
CA ALA A 583 -17.18 11.78 -3.08
C ALA A 583 -18.67 11.58 -2.84
N LEU A 584 -19.16 10.35 -2.86
CA LEU A 584 -20.55 9.98 -2.54
C LEU A 584 -20.96 10.49 -1.16
N VAL A 585 -20.14 10.27 -0.14
CA VAL A 585 -20.39 10.73 1.23
C VAL A 585 -20.35 12.26 1.33
N PHE A 586 -19.44 12.89 0.59
CA PHE A 586 -19.36 14.35 0.51
C PHE A 586 -20.63 14.93 -0.07
N GLY A 587 -21.11 14.42 -1.22
CA GLY A 587 -22.35 14.82 -1.85
C GLY A 587 -23.57 14.64 -0.95
N ALA A 588 -23.69 13.46 -0.33
CA ALA A 588 -24.77 13.15 0.60
C ALA A 588 -24.82 14.05 1.85
N ILE A 589 -23.68 14.52 2.35
CA ILE A 589 -23.61 15.46 3.49
C ILE A 589 -23.84 16.90 3.02
N ALA A 590 -23.38 17.24 1.82
CA ALA A 590 -23.42 18.60 1.30
C ALA A 590 -24.82 19.04 0.90
N SER A 591 -25.70 18.09 0.53
CA SER A 591 -27.08 18.34 0.05
C SER A 591 -27.14 19.50 -0.96
N GLY A 592 -26.24 19.48 -1.96
CA GLY A 592 -26.14 20.51 -3.01
C GLY A 592 -25.41 21.80 -2.63
N ASN A 593 -24.95 21.99 -1.39
CA ASN A 593 -24.19 23.20 -0.98
C ASN A 593 -22.70 22.93 -0.82
N SER A 594 -21.97 22.93 -1.95
CA SER A 594 -20.54 22.60 -2.02
C SER A 594 -19.64 23.56 -1.24
N ASP A 595 -20.00 24.83 -1.11
CA ASP A 595 -19.16 25.87 -0.48
C ASP A 595 -19.00 25.68 1.04
N ALA A 596 -19.96 25.06 1.72
CA ALA A 596 -19.93 24.87 3.17
C ALA A 596 -19.19 23.59 3.60
N THR A 597 -18.90 22.65 2.69
CA THR A 597 -18.46 21.28 3.02
C THR A 597 -17.11 20.88 2.44
N TRP A 598 -16.37 21.80 1.81
CA TRP A 598 -15.05 21.57 1.20
C TRP A 598 -14.03 20.83 2.10
N TYR A 599 -14.23 20.86 3.42
CA TYR A 599 -13.34 20.21 4.38
C TYR A 599 -13.63 18.70 4.58
N VAL A 600 -14.74 18.18 4.09
CA VAL A 600 -15.19 16.80 4.37
C VAL A 600 -14.25 15.79 3.72
N ALA A 601 -13.93 15.94 2.44
CA ALA A 601 -13.02 15.03 1.74
C ALA A 601 -11.60 15.04 2.34
N PRO A 602 -10.94 16.19 2.60
CA PRO A 602 -9.68 16.21 3.35
C PRO A 602 -9.78 15.58 4.75
N MET A 603 -10.88 15.78 5.46
CA MET A 603 -11.08 15.21 6.79
C MET A 603 -11.04 13.67 6.77
N PHE A 604 -11.74 13.04 5.85
CA PHE A 604 -11.73 11.58 5.70
C PHE A 604 -10.37 11.05 5.25
N TYR A 605 -9.67 11.76 4.37
CA TYR A 605 -8.31 11.39 4.00
C TYR A 605 -7.37 11.41 5.21
N PHE A 606 -7.36 12.49 5.98
CA PHE A 606 -6.51 12.59 7.17
C PHE A 606 -6.96 11.66 8.29
N MET A 607 -8.22 11.26 8.34
CA MET A 607 -8.70 10.23 9.27
C MET A 607 -7.94 8.91 9.06
N GLY A 608 -7.69 8.50 7.82
CA GLY A 608 -6.87 7.32 7.51
C GLY A 608 -5.43 7.45 8.05
N VAL A 609 -4.81 8.61 7.89
CA VAL A 609 -3.46 8.89 8.42
C VAL A 609 -3.44 8.84 9.94
N ILE A 610 -4.41 9.46 10.60
CA ILE A 610 -4.54 9.45 12.07
C ILE A 610 -4.78 8.02 12.58
N ALA A 611 -5.61 7.25 11.88
CA ALA A 611 -5.88 5.85 12.20
C ALA A 611 -4.60 5.00 12.19
N ILE A 612 -3.70 5.21 11.21
CA ILE A 612 -2.41 4.52 11.15
C ILE A 612 -1.54 4.86 12.36
N ILE A 613 -1.46 6.15 12.72
CA ILE A 613 -0.64 6.60 13.85
C ILE A 613 -1.18 5.99 15.15
N ILE A 614 -2.48 6.09 15.40
CA ILE A 614 -3.13 5.53 16.60
C ILE A 614 -2.94 4.01 16.64
N SER A 615 -3.22 3.32 15.53
CA SER A 615 -3.08 1.88 15.40
C SER A 615 -1.63 1.43 15.61
N GLY A 616 -0.66 2.13 15.02
CA GLY A 616 0.77 1.86 15.19
C GLY A 616 1.20 1.96 16.66
N ILE A 617 0.83 3.05 17.36
CA ILE A 617 1.14 3.23 18.79
C ILE A 617 0.46 2.14 19.64
N MET A 618 -0.80 1.82 19.36
CA MET A 618 -1.54 0.80 20.10
C MET A 618 -0.94 -0.59 19.92
N LEU A 619 -0.62 -0.98 18.69
CA LEU A 619 -0.03 -2.27 18.36
C LEU A 619 1.36 -2.42 18.99
N LYS A 620 2.21 -1.39 18.93
CA LYS A 620 3.56 -1.40 19.51
C LYS A 620 3.54 -1.66 21.02
N LYS A 621 2.48 -1.24 21.71
CA LYS A 621 2.31 -1.48 23.15
C LYS A 621 1.76 -2.87 23.50
N THR A 622 1.54 -3.73 22.48
CA THR A 622 1.13 -5.13 22.69
C THR A 622 2.34 -6.05 22.77
N LYS A 623 2.21 -7.19 23.46
CA LYS A 623 3.28 -8.20 23.58
C LYS A 623 3.73 -8.74 22.20
N LEU A 624 2.85 -8.74 21.21
CA LEU A 624 3.13 -9.27 19.86
C LEU A 624 4.13 -8.41 19.07
N PHE A 625 4.11 -7.09 19.29
CA PHE A 625 4.89 -6.11 18.53
C PHE A 625 5.85 -5.28 19.40
N ALA A 626 5.88 -5.55 20.73
CA ALA A 626 6.83 -4.91 21.63
C ALA A 626 8.27 -5.27 21.24
N GLY A 627 9.19 -4.34 21.45
CA GLY A 627 10.62 -4.43 21.13
C GLY A 627 11.13 -3.10 20.58
N GLU A 628 12.43 -2.95 20.50
CA GLU A 628 13.05 -1.76 19.93
C GLU A 628 12.80 -1.68 18.42
N THR A 629 12.60 -0.47 17.92
CA THR A 629 12.53 -0.23 16.47
C THR A 629 13.94 -0.31 15.91
N THR A 630 14.16 -1.13 14.90
CA THR A 630 15.45 -1.20 14.21
C THR A 630 15.89 0.18 13.74
N PRO A 631 17.12 0.61 14.05
CA PRO A 631 17.63 1.87 13.55
C PRO A 631 17.66 1.88 12.03
N PHE A 632 17.26 3.00 11.44
CA PHE A 632 17.27 3.18 10.00
C PHE A 632 18.70 3.44 9.51
N ILE A 633 19.41 2.36 9.20
CA ILE A 633 20.72 2.41 8.54
C ILE A 633 20.49 2.08 7.07
N MET A 634 20.26 3.09 6.24
CA MET A 634 20.13 2.92 4.80
C MET A 634 21.09 3.81 4.06
N GLU A 635 21.78 3.24 3.06
CA GLU A 635 22.61 4.04 2.16
C GLU A 635 21.71 4.98 1.35
N LEU A 636 22.06 6.25 1.34
CA LEU A 636 21.52 7.19 0.39
C LEU A 636 22.27 6.99 -0.94
N PRO A 637 21.73 6.23 -1.90
CA PRO A 637 22.41 5.98 -3.16
C PRO A 637 22.65 7.31 -3.87
N GLN A 638 23.70 7.43 -4.66
CA GLN A 638 23.92 8.64 -5.45
C GLN A 638 22.77 8.82 -6.42
N TYR A 639 22.34 10.08 -6.62
CA TYR A 639 21.34 10.37 -7.66
C TYR A 639 21.89 9.99 -9.01
N HIS A 640 21.13 9.23 -9.76
CA HIS A 640 21.42 8.89 -11.15
C HIS A 640 20.13 8.88 -11.96
N MET A 641 20.24 9.23 -13.22
CA MET A 641 19.11 9.09 -14.15
C MET A 641 18.93 7.60 -14.47
N PRO A 642 17.80 7.01 -14.10
CA PRO A 642 17.56 5.61 -14.43
C PRO A 642 17.38 5.41 -15.93
N GLY A 643 17.86 4.28 -16.45
CA GLY A 643 17.65 3.93 -17.84
C GLY A 643 16.17 3.65 -18.11
N VAL A 644 15.64 4.17 -19.22
CA VAL A 644 14.22 4.01 -19.62
C VAL A 644 13.78 2.55 -19.60
N LYS A 645 14.63 1.64 -20.11
CA LYS A 645 14.36 0.20 -20.11
C LYS A 645 14.11 -0.35 -18.70
N ASN A 646 14.87 0.11 -17.72
CA ASN A 646 14.74 -0.37 -16.32
C ASN A 646 13.44 0.13 -15.69
N ILE A 647 13.05 1.38 -15.99
CA ILE A 647 11.79 1.96 -15.53
C ILE A 647 10.61 1.17 -16.12
N LEU A 648 10.60 0.97 -17.44
CA LEU A 648 9.55 0.23 -18.13
C LEU A 648 9.46 -1.23 -17.66
N LEU A 649 10.60 -1.88 -17.44
CA LEU A 649 10.60 -3.26 -16.92
C LEU A 649 10.04 -3.34 -15.51
N SER A 650 10.45 -2.43 -14.62
CA SER A 650 9.95 -2.35 -13.24
C SER A 650 8.45 -2.06 -13.21
N MET A 651 7.98 -1.14 -14.05
CA MET A 651 6.56 -0.84 -14.22
C MET A 651 5.80 -2.09 -14.69
N TRP A 652 6.26 -2.73 -15.78
CA TRP A 652 5.61 -3.90 -16.35
C TRP A 652 5.50 -5.09 -15.38
N GLU A 653 6.56 -5.38 -14.60
CA GLU A 653 6.52 -6.43 -13.58
C GLU A 653 5.45 -6.17 -12.52
N ARG A 654 5.25 -4.91 -12.12
CA ARG A 654 4.22 -4.52 -11.14
C ARG A 654 2.82 -4.59 -11.73
N VAL A 655 2.63 -4.06 -12.95
CA VAL A 655 1.36 -4.12 -13.68
C VAL A 655 0.97 -5.57 -13.99
N LYS A 656 1.89 -6.38 -14.49
CA LYS A 656 1.65 -7.81 -14.70
C LYS A 656 1.27 -8.54 -13.40
N GLY A 657 1.94 -8.18 -12.29
CA GLY A 657 1.60 -8.71 -10.97
C GLY A 657 0.20 -8.32 -10.53
N TYR A 658 -0.25 -7.11 -10.84
CA TYR A 658 -1.63 -6.65 -10.60
C TYR A 658 -2.63 -7.42 -11.47
N ILE A 659 -2.46 -7.45 -12.79
CA ILE A 659 -3.38 -8.12 -13.73
C ILE A 659 -3.58 -9.58 -13.35
N ILE A 660 -2.53 -10.33 -13.08
CA ILE A 660 -2.66 -11.76 -12.77
C ILE A 660 -3.33 -11.98 -11.41
N LYS A 661 -3.00 -11.19 -10.39
CA LYS A 661 -3.49 -11.41 -9.02
C LYS A 661 -4.84 -10.78 -8.76
N ALA A 662 -4.99 -9.53 -9.16
CA ALA A 662 -6.24 -8.80 -8.97
C ALA A 662 -7.30 -9.27 -9.98
N GLY A 663 -6.94 -9.37 -11.26
CA GLY A 663 -7.87 -9.77 -12.30
C GLY A 663 -8.52 -11.12 -12.04
N THR A 664 -7.76 -12.15 -11.62
CA THR A 664 -8.37 -13.47 -11.33
C THR A 664 -9.30 -13.44 -10.12
N ILE A 665 -8.98 -12.66 -9.08
CA ILE A 665 -9.78 -12.60 -7.86
C ILE A 665 -11.04 -11.77 -8.13
N ILE A 666 -10.91 -10.61 -8.78
CA ILE A 666 -12.03 -9.73 -9.10
C ILE A 666 -12.99 -10.46 -10.03
N PHE A 667 -12.50 -11.05 -11.12
CA PHE A 667 -13.30 -11.84 -12.07
C PHE A 667 -14.13 -12.94 -11.39
N LEU A 668 -13.51 -13.72 -10.48
CA LEU A 668 -14.27 -14.76 -9.78
C LEU A 668 -15.29 -14.15 -8.81
N SER A 669 -14.95 -13.01 -8.21
CA SER A 669 -15.81 -12.36 -7.22
C SER A 669 -17.01 -11.69 -7.86
N THR A 670 -16.87 -11.11 -9.05
CA THR A 670 -18.02 -10.49 -9.77
C THR A 670 -19.04 -11.54 -10.18
N ILE A 671 -18.60 -12.71 -10.65
CA ILE A 671 -19.50 -13.85 -10.92
C ILE A 671 -20.26 -14.29 -9.65
N VAL A 672 -19.56 -14.36 -8.52
CA VAL A 672 -20.21 -14.74 -7.25
C VAL A 672 -21.19 -13.67 -6.79
N ILE A 673 -20.86 -12.39 -6.94
CA ILE A 673 -21.76 -11.28 -6.58
C ILE A 673 -22.98 -11.31 -7.51
N TRP A 674 -22.79 -11.41 -8.82
CA TRP A 674 -23.89 -11.55 -9.77
C TRP A 674 -24.82 -12.68 -9.36
N PHE A 675 -24.29 -13.86 -9.02
CA PHE A 675 -25.08 -14.99 -8.55
C PHE A 675 -25.87 -14.67 -7.26
N LEU A 676 -25.23 -13.97 -6.31
CA LEU A 676 -25.88 -13.59 -5.05
C LEU A 676 -26.97 -12.54 -5.24
N MET A 677 -26.89 -11.69 -6.25
CA MET A 677 -27.85 -10.63 -6.54
C MET A 677 -29.03 -11.14 -7.35
N ASN A 678 -28.78 -12.03 -8.31
CA ASN A 678 -29.82 -12.49 -9.26
C ASN A 678 -30.53 -13.79 -8.86
N PHE A 679 -30.08 -14.49 -7.80
CA PHE A 679 -30.74 -15.71 -7.33
C PHE A 679 -31.32 -15.52 -5.92
N GLY A 680 -32.55 -16.04 -5.77
CA GLY A 680 -33.28 -15.94 -4.49
C GLY A 680 -34.56 -16.78 -4.46
N ASP A 681 -35.47 -16.43 -3.56
CA ASP A 681 -36.80 -17.08 -3.41
C ASP A 681 -37.86 -16.01 -3.24
N ALA A 682 -38.53 -15.67 -4.35
CA ALA A 682 -39.64 -14.71 -4.39
C ALA A 682 -41.00 -15.35 -4.03
N GLY A 683 -41.01 -16.60 -3.52
CA GLY A 683 -42.25 -17.30 -3.11
C GLY A 683 -42.69 -18.44 -4.04
N GLU A 684 -42.09 -18.59 -5.20
CA GLU A 684 -42.26 -19.68 -6.15
C GLU A 684 -41.22 -20.78 -6.04
N GLY A 685 -40.27 -20.62 -5.09
CA GLY A 685 -39.12 -21.50 -4.84
C GLY A 685 -37.81 -20.84 -5.24
N PHE A 686 -36.68 -21.49 -4.90
CA PHE A 686 -35.37 -20.97 -5.22
C PHE A 686 -35.09 -21.00 -6.73
N GLY A 687 -34.89 -19.83 -7.34
CA GLY A 687 -34.62 -19.67 -8.76
C GLY A 687 -33.89 -18.37 -9.11
N LEU A 688 -33.80 -18.09 -10.39
CA LEU A 688 -33.42 -16.78 -10.92
C LEU A 688 -34.57 -15.81 -10.58
N LEU A 689 -34.20 -14.65 -10.10
CA LEU A 689 -35.15 -13.58 -9.83
C LEU A 689 -35.44 -12.81 -11.13
N ASP A 690 -36.65 -12.34 -11.29
CA ASP A 690 -37.04 -11.45 -12.37
C ASP A 690 -36.46 -10.05 -12.09
N SER A 691 -35.52 -9.57 -12.89
CA SER A 691 -34.89 -8.28 -12.74
C SER A 691 -35.79 -7.09 -13.03
N GLU A 692 -36.94 -7.33 -13.70
CA GLU A 692 -37.90 -6.28 -14.02
C GLU A 692 -38.90 -6.05 -12.86
N ALA A 693 -38.98 -6.97 -11.88
CA ALA A 693 -39.81 -6.79 -10.72
C ALA A 693 -39.27 -5.72 -9.76
N PRO A 694 -40.08 -4.73 -9.34
CA PRO A 694 -39.60 -3.56 -8.59
C PRO A 694 -38.92 -3.89 -7.26
N ASP A 695 -39.18 -5.02 -6.64
CA ASP A 695 -38.60 -5.41 -5.34
C ASP A 695 -37.76 -6.70 -5.39
N TYR A 696 -37.35 -7.16 -6.58
CA TYR A 696 -36.67 -8.46 -6.76
C TYR A 696 -35.43 -8.61 -5.88
N MET A 697 -34.70 -7.51 -5.64
CA MET A 697 -33.50 -7.54 -4.83
C MET A 697 -33.73 -7.89 -3.37
N GLU A 698 -34.92 -7.63 -2.80
CA GLU A 698 -35.23 -8.00 -1.42
C GLU A 698 -35.28 -9.51 -1.22
N TYR A 699 -35.61 -10.26 -2.27
CA TYR A 699 -35.68 -11.72 -2.29
C TYR A 699 -34.34 -12.38 -2.63
N SER A 700 -33.28 -11.58 -2.95
CA SER A 700 -31.99 -12.08 -3.37
C SER A 700 -31.21 -12.74 -2.22
N LEU A 701 -30.30 -13.65 -2.58
CA LEU A 701 -29.35 -14.22 -1.62
C LEU A 701 -28.48 -13.13 -0.99
N MET A 702 -28.20 -12.04 -1.70
CA MET A 702 -27.47 -10.90 -1.20
C MET A 702 -28.24 -10.18 -0.08
N ALA A 703 -29.54 -9.94 -0.24
CA ALA A 703 -30.38 -9.39 0.80
C ALA A 703 -30.49 -10.33 2.01
N GLY A 704 -30.61 -11.64 1.77
CA GLY A 704 -30.57 -12.66 2.83
C GLY A 704 -29.28 -12.62 3.63
N LEU A 705 -28.14 -12.51 2.97
CA LEU A 705 -26.81 -12.37 3.61
C LEU A 705 -26.69 -11.02 4.33
N GLY A 706 -27.17 -9.94 3.71
CA GLY A 706 -27.23 -8.61 4.30
C GLY A 706 -28.04 -8.59 5.61
N ASN A 707 -29.24 -9.14 5.60
CA ASN A 707 -30.10 -9.27 6.78
C ASN A 707 -29.46 -10.11 7.88
N LEU A 708 -28.77 -11.20 7.53
CA LEU A 708 -28.04 -12.03 8.51
C LEU A 708 -26.92 -11.26 9.21
N LEU A 709 -26.26 -10.32 8.53
CA LEU A 709 -25.13 -9.57 9.03
C LEU A 709 -25.50 -8.18 9.59
N ALA A 710 -26.69 -7.65 9.25
CA ALA A 710 -27.15 -6.30 9.58
C ALA A 710 -27.06 -5.97 11.09
N TRP A 711 -27.32 -6.94 11.97
CA TRP A 711 -27.22 -6.76 13.42
C TRP A 711 -25.82 -6.36 13.88
N ILE A 712 -24.76 -6.72 13.15
CA ILE A 712 -23.37 -6.33 13.46
C ILE A 712 -23.20 -4.83 13.28
N PHE A 713 -23.90 -4.24 12.30
CA PHE A 713 -23.79 -2.84 11.94
C PHE A 713 -24.81 -1.93 12.65
N ALA A 714 -25.76 -2.51 13.41
CA ALA A 714 -26.70 -1.75 14.21
C ALA A 714 -26.06 -0.67 15.11
N PRO A 715 -24.91 -0.94 15.78
CA PRO A 715 -24.22 0.09 16.58
C PRO A 715 -23.58 1.22 15.76
N LEU A 716 -23.45 1.05 14.45
CA LEU A 716 -22.90 2.02 13.50
C LEU A 716 -23.99 2.85 12.81
N GLY A 717 -25.27 2.54 13.06
CA GLY A 717 -26.40 3.30 12.52
C GLY A 717 -26.98 2.77 11.22
N PHE A 718 -26.47 1.70 10.63
CA PHE A 718 -26.98 1.09 9.40
C PHE A 718 -27.22 -0.41 9.57
N ALA A 719 -28.42 -0.72 10.11
CA ALA A 719 -28.86 -2.09 10.40
C ALA A 719 -29.80 -2.67 9.32
N ASN A 720 -29.75 -2.15 8.11
CA ASN A 720 -30.51 -2.64 6.96
C ASN A 720 -29.66 -3.54 6.06
N TRP A 721 -30.31 -4.34 5.21
CA TRP A 721 -29.62 -5.24 4.32
C TRP A 721 -28.88 -4.50 3.21
N GLN A 722 -29.42 -3.37 2.72
CA GLN A 722 -28.87 -2.56 1.64
C GLN A 722 -27.47 -2.04 2.01
N ALA A 723 -27.36 -1.28 3.10
CA ALA A 723 -26.08 -0.75 3.55
C ALA A 723 -25.09 -1.86 3.95
N THR A 724 -25.58 -2.99 4.48
CA THR A 724 -24.75 -4.14 4.84
C THR A 724 -24.22 -4.83 3.59
N ALA A 725 -25.07 -5.05 2.56
CA ALA A 725 -24.66 -5.61 1.28
C ALA A 725 -23.63 -4.74 0.60
N THR A 726 -23.85 -3.42 0.53
CA THR A 726 -22.91 -2.43 0.00
C THR A 726 -21.57 -2.46 0.73
N ALA A 727 -21.57 -2.59 2.06
CA ALA A 727 -20.32 -2.72 2.82
C ALA A 727 -19.59 -4.04 2.52
N VAL A 728 -20.30 -5.12 2.22
CA VAL A 728 -19.75 -6.44 1.86
C VAL A 728 -19.20 -6.42 0.43
N THR A 729 -19.94 -5.89 -0.55
CA THR A 729 -19.46 -5.75 -1.93
C THR A 729 -18.21 -4.88 -2.00
N GLY A 730 -18.11 -3.83 -1.18
CA GLY A 730 -16.92 -3.01 -1.01
C GLY A 730 -15.68 -3.76 -0.47
N LEU A 731 -15.78 -5.00 -0.01
CA LEU A 731 -14.61 -5.84 0.27
C LEU A 731 -14.05 -6.49 -0.99
N VAL A 732 -14.84 -6.68 -2.01
CA VAL A 732 -14.39 -7.23 -3.30
C VAL A 732 -13.57 -6.18 -4.02
N ALA A 733 -14.20 -5.05 -4.31
CA ALA A 733 -13.56 -3.87 -4.86
C ALA A 733 -14.22 -2.63 -4.23
N LYS A 734 -13.44 -1.62 -3.88
CA LYS A 734 -13.99 -0.47 -3.13
C LYS A 734 -14.85 0.46 -3.98
N GLU A 735 -14.57 0.52 -5.26
CA GLU A 735 -15.37 1.21 -6.25
C GLU A 735 -16.78 0.62 -6.38
N ASN A 736 -16.94 -0.67 -6.20
CA ASN A 736 -18.25 -1.33 -6.26
C ASN A 736 -19.24 -0.85 -5.17
N VAL A 737 -18.78 -0.09 -4.20
CA VAL A 737 -19.70 0.53 -3.21
C VAL A 737 -20.66 1.48 -3.91
N VAL A 738 -20.15 2.34 -4.80
CA VAL A 738 -20.94 3.33 -5.53
C VAL A 738 -21.90 2.63 -6.50
N ALA A 739 -21.38 1.74 -7.34
CA ALA A 739 -22.19 0.94 -8.26
C ALA A 739 -23.30 0.13 -7.52
N THR A 740 -22.96 -0.47 -6.36
CA THR A 740 -23.96 -1.21 -5.57
C THR A 740 -25.05 -0.28 -5.01
N VAL A 741 -24.71 0.96 -4.63
CA VAL A 741 -25.70 1.95 -4.22
C VAL A 741 -26.64 2.26 -5.39
N GLY A 742 -26.11 2.56 -6.58
CA GLY A 742 -26.90 2.84 -7.79
C GLY A 742 -27.90 1.71 -8.11
N ILE A 743 -27.39 0.47 -8.10
CA ILE A 743 -28.25 -0.70 -8.35
C ILE A 743 -29.32 -0.88 -7.26
N ILE A 744 -28.96 -0.78 -5.97
CA ILE A 744 -29.89 -1.00 -4.85
C ILE A 744 -30.96 0.11 -4.76
N THR A 745 -30.61 1.33 -5.14
CA THR A 745 -31.54 2.46 -5.16
C THR A 745 -32.35 2.54 -6.45
N GLN A 746 -32.13 1.61 -7.39
CA GLN A 746 -32.78 1.54 -8.71
C GLN A 746 -32.58 2.78 -9.59
N LEU A 747 -31.59 3.58 -9.28
CA LEU A 747 -31.26 4.80 -10.01
C LEU A 747 -30.40 4.57 -11.26
N GLY A 748 -29.99 3.30 -11.55
CA GLY A 748 -29.16 2.97 -12.70
C GLY A 748 -27.67 3.23 -12.52
N ASP A 749 -26.96 3.41 -13.61
CA ASP A 749 -25.49 3.62 -13.61
C ASP A 749 -25.16 5.13 -13.64
N PHE A 750 -25.54 5.83 -12.59
CA PHE A 750 -25.18 7.24 -12.40
C PHE A 750 -23.76 7.41 -11.88
N GLY A 751 -23.11 8.48 -12.31
CA GLY A 751 -21.77 8.86 -11.84
C GLY A 751 -21.77 9.21 -10.35
N GLU A 752 -20.60 9.08 -9.72
CA GLU A 752 -20.37 9.36 -8.30
C GLU A 752 -20.65 10.82 -7.87
N ALA A 753 -20.84 11.71 -8.84
CA ALA A 753 -21.15 13.13 -8.66
C ALA A 753 -22.63 13.47 -8.86
N ASP A 754 -23.49 12.46 -9.07
CA ASP A 754 -24.90 12.66 -9.31
C ASP A 754 -25.68 12.96 -8.00
N PRO A 755 -26.46 14.04 -7.93
CA PRO A 755 -27.28 14.38 -6.77
C PRO A 755 -28.33 13.32 -6.42
N GLN A 756 -28.90 12.62 -7.38
CA GLN A 756 -29.89 11.57 -7.15
C GLN A 756 -29.25 10.38 -6.41
N LEU A 757 -28.06 9.99 -6.82
CA LEU A 757 -27.31 8.95 -6.14
C LEU A 757 -26.96 9.33 -4.68
N TRP A 758 -26.61 10.61 -4.45
CA TRP A 758 -26.35 11.11 -3.09
C TRP A 758 -27.56 11.03 -2.20
N TYR A 759 -28.75 11.38 -2.74
CA TYR A 759 -30.01 11.30 -2.02
C TYR A 759 -30.42 9.85 -1.74
N GLY A 760 -30.39 8.97 -2.74
CA GLY A 760 -30.67 7.54 -2.56
C GLY A 760 -29.74 6.91 -1.51
N PHE A 761 -28.46 7.26 -1.53
CA PHE A 761 -27.52 6.83 -0.51
C PHE A 761 -27.86 7.36 0.90
N ALA A 762 -28.23 8.63 1.00
CA ALA A 762 -28.65 9.20 2.28
C ALA A 762 -29.93 8.53 2.80
N GLN A 763 -30.91 8.27 1.95
CA GLN A 763 -32.14 7.54 2.27
C GLN A 763 -31.83 6.12 2.75
N MET A 764 -30.97 5.41 2.06
CA MET A 764 -30.52 4.07 2.45
C MET A 764 -29.96 4.03 3.87
N LEU A 765 -29.33 5.13 4.32
CA LEU A 765 -28.81 5.30 5.68
C LEU A 765 -29.76 6.01 6.64
N GLY A 766 -31.05 6.15 6.25
CA GLY A 766 -32.09 6.75 7.07
C GLY A 766 -31.95 8.27 7.26
N GLY A 767 -31.32 8.98 6.33
CA GLY A 767 -31.10 10.42 6.38
C GLY A 767 -30.18 10.89 7.50
N SER A 768 -29.47 9.97 8.19
CA SER A 768 -28.64 10.28 9.35
C SER A 768 -27.22 10.63 8.94
N THR A 769 -26.81 11.88 9.11
CA THR A 769 -25.42 12.33 8.89
C THR A 769 -24.42 11.51 9.70
N ALA A 770 -24.77 11.15 10.92
CA ALA A 770 -23.93 10.31 11.77
C ALA A 770 -23.73 8.91 11.18
N ALA A 771 -24.76 8.31 10.57
CA ALA A 771 -24.69 7.00 9.92
C ALA A 771 -23.82 7.07 8.64
N ILE A 772 -23.98 8.13 7.84
CA ILE A 772 -23.18 8.40 6.63
C ILE A 772 -21.69 8.49 6.99
N VAL A 773 -21.34 9.29 8.00
CA VAL A 773 -19.96 9.42 8.50
C VAL A 773 -19.41 8.09 9.03
N ALA A 774 -20.21 7.32 9.75
CA ALA A 774 -19.81 6.02 10.28
C ALA A 774 -19.60 4.97 9.17
N PHE A 775 -20.46 4.95 8.17
CA PHE A 775 -20.36 4.10 6.98
C PHE A 775 -19.06 4.38 6.21
N CYS A 776 -18.79 5.66 5.95
CA CYS A 776 -17.54 6.08 5.31
C CYS A 776 -16.32 5.61 6.13
N ALA A 777 -16.28 5.93 7.43
CA ALA A 777 -15.18 5.55 8.29
C ALA A 777 -14.96 4.04 8.33
N PHE A 778 -16.03 3.26 8.38
CA PHE A 778 -15.94 1.79 8.33
C PHE A 778 -15.34 1.33 7.01
N ASN A 779 -15.84 1.77 5.86
CA ASN A 779 -15.37 1.37 4.54
C ASN A 779 -13.93 1.81 4.25
N LEU A 780 -13.53 2.96 4.77
CA LEU A 780 -12.13 3.43 4.63
C LEU A 780 -11.14 2.62 5.46
N LEU A 781 -11.51 2.22 6.68
CA LEU A 781 -10.59 1.61 7.64
C LEU A 781 -10.66 0.08 7.69
N CYS A 782 -11.74 -0.55 7.20
CA CYS A 782 -11.91 -2.00 7.20
C CYS A 782 -10.89 -2.70 6.30
N ALA A 783 -11.00 -4.01 6.18
CA ALA A 783 -10.15 -4.80 5.28
C ALA A 783 -10.16 -4.21 3.86
N PRO A 784 -8.99 -4.19 3.17
CA PRO A 784 -8.93 -3.68 1.80
C PRO A 784 -9.58 -4.66 0.82
N CYS A 785 -9.64 -4.29 -0.46
CA CYS A 785 -10.18 -5.13 -1.53
C CYS A 785 -9.52 -6.52 -1.56
N PHE A 786 -10.23 -7.50 -2.12
CA PHE A 786 -9.76 -8.90 -2.17
C PHE A 786 -8.38 -9.05 -2.84
N ALA A 787 -8.07 -8.24 -3.84
CA ALA A 787 -6.74 -8.21 -4.46
C ALA A 787 -5.63 -7.88 -3.45
N ALA A 788 -5.85 -6.87 -2.61
CA ALA A 788 -4.91 -6.52 -1.54
C ALA A 788 -4.90 -7.57 -0.43
N MET A 789 -6.05 -8.16 -0.07
CA MET A 789 -6.12 -9.28 0.88
C MET A 789 -5.34 -10.50 0.39
N GLY A 790 -5.42 -10.84 -0.90
CA GLY A 790 -4.61 -11.90 -1.52
C GLY A 790 -3.11 -11.63 -1.37
N THR A 791 -2.71 -10.37 -1.55
CA THR A 791 -1.32 -9.94 -1.36
C THR A 791 -0.90 -9.98 0.11
N ILE A 792 -1.77 -9.55 1.05
CA ILE A 792 -1.56 -9.69 2.50
C ILE A 792 -1.33 -11.17 2.86
N ARG A 793 -2.15 -12.08 2.33
CA ARG A 793 -2.02 -13.53 2.55
C ARG A 793 -0.65 -14.04 2.12
N GLN A 794 -0.17 -13.57 0.97
CA GLN A 794 1.15 -13.94 0.44
C GLN A 794 2.29 -13.39 1.29
N GLN A 795 2.22 -12.10 1.71
CA GLN A 795 3.29 -11.46 2.48
C GLN A 795 3.36 -11.93 3.94
N GLN A 796 2.22 -12.24 4.56
CA GLN A 796 2.16 -12.78 5.93
C GLN A 796 2.70 -14.22 6.01
N ARG A 797 2.73 -14.99 4.92
CA ARG A 797 3.20 -16.38 4.83
C ARG A 797 2.55 -17.33 5.85
N SER A 798 1.50 -16.91 6.55
CA SER A 798 0.81 -17.63 7.61
C SER A 798 -0.68 -17.35 7.57
N ALA A 799 -1.52 -18.41 7.54
CA ALA A 799 -2.97 -18.27 7.60
C ALA A 799 -3.42 -17.60 8.90
N LYS A 800 -2.77 -17.93 10.02
CA LYS A 800 -3.08 -17.35 11.33
C LYS A 800 -2.88 -15.83 11.31
N TRP A 801 -1.75 -15.35 10.80
CA TRP A 801 -1.46 -13.93 10.74
C TRP A 801 -2.33 -13.19 9.72
N PHE A 802 -2.72 -13.84 8.64
CA PHE A 802 -3.69 -13.30 7.70
C PHE A 802 -5.01 -12.99 8.39
N TRP A 803 -5.62 -13.98 9.07
CA TRP A 803 -6.90 -13.78 9.77
C TRP A 803 -6.79 -12.80 10.95
N ILE A 804 -5.66 -12.76 11.65
CA ILE A 804 -5.41 -11.75 12.69
C ILE A 804 -5.39 -10.34 12.06
N THR A 805 -4.75 -10.18 10.90
CA THR A 805 -4.68 -8.90 10.19
C THR A 805 -6.06 -8.42 9.76
N ILE A 806 -6.83 -9.28 9.07
CA ILE A 806 -8.17 -8.94 8.61
C ILE A 806 -9.11 -8.67 9.79
N GLY A 807 -9.09 -9.53 10.80
CA GLY A 807 -9.91 -9.34 12.01
C GLY A 807 -9.57 -8.06 12.79
N TYR A 808 -8.28 -7.69 12.82
CA TYR A 808 -7.86 -6.43 13.41
C TYR A 808 -8.37 -5.22 12.63
N MET A 809 -8.23 -5.22 11.30
CA MET A 809 -8.68 -4.12 10.45
C MET A 809 -10.19 -3.91 10.56
N CYS A 810 -10.98 -4.98 10.39
CA CYS A 810 -12.44 -4.91 10.50
C CYS A 810 -12.89 -4.52 11.92
N GLY A 811 -12.26 -5.09 12.95
CA GLY A 811 -12.57 -4.76 14.33
C GLY A 811 -12.21 -3.31 14.71
N PHE A 812 -11.08 -2.80 14.21
CA PHE A 812 -10.69 -1.42 14.43
C PHE A 812 -11.65 -0.45 13.70
N ALA A 813 -11.98 -0.74 12.45
CA ALA A 813 -12.95 0.03 11.67
C ALA A 813 -14.33 0.06 12.34
N TRP A 814 -14.80 -1.08 12.84
CA TRP A 814 -16.05 -1.20 13.58
C TRP A 814 -16.04 -0.35 14.87
N CYS A 815 -14.96 -0.39 15.63
CA CYS A 815 -14.81 0.43 16.84
C CYS A 815 -14.85 1.93 16.52
N VAL A 816 -14.14 2.36 15.47
CA VAL A 816 -14.12 3.76 15.05
C VAL A 816 -15.48 4.19 14.52
N GLY A 817 -16.14 3.39 13.66
CA GLY A 817 -17.47 3.65 13.14
C GLY A 817 -18.51 3.75 14.26
N CYS A 818 -18.50 2.84 15.21
CA CYS A 818 -19.40 2.89 16.38
C CYS A 818 -19.18 4.18 17.21
N MET A 819 -17.92 4.57 17.46
CA MET A 819 -17.65 5.81 18.19
C MET A 819 -18.14 7.04 17.41
N LEU A 820 -17.90 7.09 16.10
CA LEU A 820 -18.32 8.22 15.26
C LEU A 820 -19.85 8.30 15.23
N TYR A 821 -20.56 7.22 14.95
CA TYR A 821 -22.03 7.20 14.96
C TYR A 821 -22.60 7.71 16.29
N GLN A 822 -22.12 7.16 17.42
CA GLN A 822 -22.66 7.49 18.73
C GLN A 822 -22.29 8.92 19.16
N PHE A 823 -21.09 9.40 18.90
CA PHE A 823 -20.68 10.75 19.35
C PHE A 823 -21.17 11.85 18.41
N VAL A 824 -21.10 11.67 17.09
CA VAL A 824 -21.60 12.62 16.13
C VAL A 824 -23.11 12.69 16.21
N GLY A 825 -23.80 11.55 16.26
CA GLY A 825 -25.26 11.49 16.35
C GLY A 825 -25.80 12.10 17.67
N LEU A 826 -25.04 11.95 18.78
CA LEU A 826 -25.37 12.64 20.04
C LEU A 826 -25.19 14.15 19.92
N ALA A 827 -24.15 14.61 19.23
CA ALA A 827 -23.88 16.02 19.03
C ALA A 827 -24.90 16.70 18.10
N LEU A 828 -25.36 15.99 17.07
CA LEU A 828 -26.39 16.46 16.14
C LEU A 828 -27.82 16.25 16.66
N GLY A 829 -28.01 15.45 17.73
CA GLY A 829 -29.32 15.12 18.27
C GLY A 829 -30.05 13.99 17.54
N GLU A 830 -29.41 13.32 16.62
CA GLU A 830 -29.94 12.19 15.84
C GLU A 830 -30.03 10.90 16.67
N VAL A 831 -29.13 10.74 17.64
CA VAL A 831 -29.04 9.55 18.49
C VAL A 831 -29.32 9.90 19.97
N SER A 832 -30.19 9.13 20.61
CA SER A 832 -30.42 9.24 22.06
C SER A 832 -29.39 8.44 22.84
N PHE A 833 -29.09 8.87 24.09
CA PHE A 833 -28.18 8.16 24.97
C PHE A 833 -28.69 6.74 25.29
N GLY A 834 -27.98 5.72 24.89
CA GLY A 834 -28.36 4.32 25.01
C GLY A 834 -27.22 3.37 25.39
N ILE A 835 -27.48 2.08 25.32
CA ILE A 835 -26.50 1.04 25.63
C ILE A 835 -25.26 1.15 24.73
N TRP A 836 -25.45 1.42 23.43
CA TRP A 836 -24.37 1.52 22.46
C TRP A 836 -23.52 2.78 22.67
N THR A 837 -24.11 3.86 23.21
CA THR A 837 -23.36 5.05 23.63
C THR A 837 -22.39 4.72 24.78
N VAL A 838 -22.84 3.92 25.75
CA VAL A 838 -21.98 3.44 26.84
C VAL A 838 -20.86 2.54 26.29
N VAL A 839 -21.18 1.65 25.34
CA VAL A 839 -20.17 0.81 24.68
C VAL A 839 -19.16 1.68 23.94
N ALA A 840 -19.58 2.70 23.18
CA ALA A 840 -18.68 3.62 22.48
C ALA A 840 -17.76 4.38 23.45
N ILE A 841 -18.28 4.83 24.61
CA ILE A 841 -17.47 5.46 25.67
C ILE A 841 -16.44 4.47 26.23
N ILE A 842 -16.81 3.22 26.46
CA ILE A 842 -15.88 2.19 26.95
C ILE A 842 -14.79 1.92 25.91
N ILE A 843 -15.15 1.79 24.63
CA ILE A 843 -14.19 1.61 23.53
C ILE A 843 -13.22 2.81 23.49
N ALA A 844 -13.74 4.04 23.51
CA ALA A 844 -12.92 5.25 23.52
C ALA A 844 -11.97 5.29 24.72
N ALA A 845 -12.47 4.96 25.92
CA ALA A 845 -11.65 4.91 27.13
C ALA A 845 -10.55 3.83 27.05
N LEU A 846 -10.86 2.65 26.50
CA LEU A 846 -9.88 1.59 26.29
C LEU A 846 -8.83 1.98 25.24
N MET A 847 -9.24 2.61 24.15
CA MET A 847 -8.31 3.12 23.11
C MET A 847 -7.40 4.22 23.69
N LEU A 848 -7.96 5.17 24.43
CA LEU A 848 -7.18 6.21 25.11
C LEU A 848 -6.23 5.61 26.16
N PHE A 849 -6.71 4.68 26.97
CA PHE A 849 -5.86 3.97 27.91
C PHE A 849 -4.69 3.27 27.21
N GLN A 850 -4.96 2.54 26.10
CA GLN A 850 -3.92 1.86 25.35
C GLN A 850 -2.97 2.86 24.69
N LEU A 851 -3.47 4.02 24.24
CA LEU A 851 -2.67 5.08 23.61
C LEU A 851 -1.72 5.77 24.61
N PHE A 852 -2.18 6.05 25.83
CA PHE A 852 -1.39 6.76 26.85
C PHE A 852 -0.66 5.86 27.84
N ARG A 853 -0.96 4.54 27.87
CA ARG A 853 -0.24 3.59 28.72
C ARG A 853 1.26 3.63 28.41
N PRO A 854 2.17 3.70 29.40
CA PRO A 854 3.61 3.59 29.16
C PRO A 854 3.94 2.25 28.48
N MET A 855 5.03 2.19 27.71
CA MET A 855 5.46 0.94 27.07
C MET A 855 5.74 -0.12 28.13
N PRO A 856 5.04 -1.26 28.10
CA PRO A 856 5.29 -2.32 29.08
C PRO A 856 6.61 -3.01 28.73
N ASN A 857 7.49 -3.11 29.71
CA ASN A 857 8.73 -3.85 29.57
C ASN A 857 8.40 -5.36 29.71
N TYR A 858 8.09 -6.01 28.60
CA TYR A 858 7.71 -7.43 28.57
C TYR A 858 8.89 -8.34 28.85
N ASP A 859 10.13 -7.93 28.52
CA ASP A 859 11.33 -8.73 28.70
C ASP A 859 11.58 -9.02 30.19
N LYS A 860 11.38 -8.05 31.09
CA LYS A 860 11.43 -8.27 32.55
C LYS A 860 10.36 -9.22 33.08
N LYS A 861 9.24 -9.36 32.37
CA LYS A 861 8.14 -10.27 32.78
C LYS A 861 8.38 -11.69 32.31
N ASP A 862 8.94 -11.85 31.13
CA ASP A 862 9.28 -13.16 30.58
C ASP A 862 10.51 -13.76 31.29
N GLU A 863 11.50 -12.93 31.72
CA GLU A 863 12.57 -13.35 32.62
C GLU A 863 12.03 -13.84 33.98
N LYS A 864 11.07 -13.13 34.55
CA LYS A 864 10.45 -13.59 35.81
C LYS A 864 9.71 -14.91 35.66
N VAL A 865 9.06 -15.15 34.51
CA VAL A 865 8.37 -16.42 34.23
C VAL A 865 9.38 -17.51 33.91
N ALA A 866 10.45 -17.23 33.16
CA ALA A 866 11.54 -18.16 32.89
C ALA A 866 12.25 -18.56 34.19
N ARG A 867 12.59 -17.60 35.05
CA ARG A 867 13.17 -17.88 36.37
C ARG A 867 12.24 -18.71 37.29
N LYS A 868 10.91 -18.50 37.18
CA LYS A 868 9.94 -19.28 37.94
C LYS A 868 9.83 -20.72 37.45
N LEU A 869 9.90 -20.92 36.13
CA LEU A 869 9.94 -22.24 35.52
C LEU A 869 11.27 -22.98 35.78
N GLU A 870 12.40 -22.26 35.81
CA GLU A 870 13.70 -22.82 36.20
C GLU A 870 13.73 -23.24 37.68
N THR A 871 13.21 -22.41 38.59
CA THR A 871 13.08 -22.77 40.02
C THR A 871 12.09 -23.90 40.28
N GLU A 872 11.03 -24.04 39.51
CA GLU A 872 10.10 -25.16 39.61
C GLU A 872 10.70 -26.46 39.02
N ASN A 873 11.55 -26.38 37.98
CA ASN A 873 12.27 -27.53 37.43
C ASN A 873 13.49 -27.95 38.27
N GLU A 874 14.11 -27.04 39.01
CA GLU A 874 15.17 -27.39 40.00
C GLU A 874 14.61 -27.97 41.29
N ALA A 875 13.33 -27.72 41.58
CA ALA A 875 12.64 -28.25 42.76
C ALA A 875 11.92 -29.59 42.52
N ALA A 876 11.81 -30.02 41.24
CA ALA A 876 11.27 -31.31 40.81
C ALA A 876 12.38 -32.32 40.49
#